data_cadf5369d925306dcfdc043982c6bf21
#
_entry.id   cadf5369d925306dcfdc043982c6bf21
#
_cell.length_a   1.000
_cell.length_b   1.000
_cell.length_c   1.000
_cell.angle_alpha   90.00
_cell.angle_beta   90.00
_cell.angle_gamma   90.00
#
_symmetry.space_group_name_H-M   'P 1'
#
loop_
_entity.id
_entity.type
_entity.pdbx_description
1 polymer ?
#
loop_
_entity_poly.entity_id
_entity_poly.type
_entity_poly.pdbx_seq_one_letter_code
_entity_poly.pdbx_strand_id
1 'polypeptide(L)'
;RDIEELKSLCGFADFDRWGLAAIQQKRVEGIAAVKNHSKLMILGKPGAGKTTFLKFLAMSCINGNDFADLVPVFVTLKDFADTENTSGLLAFISRQAEQYGIVETTQVNRGFFDYLFNRDTNATETLLRKGKILVLLDGLDEVREKDDDRVLKEIQEFSRKYSQTQIIVTCRIAAKQYIFEQFTEVEVADFDEQQIATFAGNWFRQKEIKAEDFLAELDQNSRVQELATSPLLLTLLCLAFEESGTFPANRAELYKEGLDALLRKWDAKRGIRRDSVYKDLSVQKKEDMLSQIALATFEKGDYFVKQRQLEDYICDYIRNTANAKTNPEELHLDSEAVLKSIEAQHGLFVERARGIYSFSHLTFHEYFAARQLVVSTSPSKLAAALQNLVSHITDKRWREVILLAVGMAREADDLLLLMKKQIDSLLAGDEKLQSFLAWVDEKSRSVNAPYKLTAVRAYYFALAGKQELDFAHSIDLTIDLDYPIDLDHRYILPISYSYGFSNVIPFIDHGFSDRRDPSVERRFIFSDVPVINFAMYQQISDERLIQRLRDLKDRMPDPNQDWNYFIKCWEENRNQWITEYCQVLIEERNIGHDWQFTEEQKEKLKQYYEANKLLVECMQSDCYVRVGTRQEIEAGLLLPVK
;
A
#
# COMPACT_ATOMS: atom_id res chain seq x y z
N ARG A 1 -21.26 -9.82 9.00
CA ARG A 1 -20.88 -9.48 7.62
C ARG A 1 -20.46 -10.75 6.92
N ASP A 2 -20.90 -10.92 5.69
CA ASP A 2 -20.46 -12.01 4.82
C ASP A 2 -19.34 -11.53 3.85
N ILE A 3 -18.80 -12.44 3.04
CA ILE A 3 -17.71 -12.14 2.11
C ILE A 3 -18.16 -11.12 1.04
N GLU A 4 -19.41 -11.20 0.58
CA GLU A 4 -19.94 -10.27 -0.42
C GLU A 4 -20.10 -8.85 0.14
N GLU A 5 -20.54 -8.72 1.38
CA GLU A 5 -20.61 -7.44 2.09
C GLU A 5 -19.20 -6.85 2.29
N LEU A 6 -18.21 -7.66 2.68
CA LEU A 6 -16.83 -7.22 2.82
C LEU A 6 -16.23 -6.77 1.49
N LYS A 7 -16.48 -7.50 0.39
CA LYS A 7 -16.04 -7.11 -0.97
C LYS A 7 -16.71 -5.80 -1.43
N SER A 8 -17.98 -5.58 -1.10
CA SER A 8 -18.69 -4.34 -1.46
C SER A 8 -18.19 -3.11 -0.71
N LEU A 9 -17.71 -3.29 0.52
CA LEU A 9 -17.10 -2.22 1.34
C LEU A 9 -15.71 -1.83 0.85
N CYS A 10 -15.01 -2.75 0.19
CA CYS A 10 -13.76 -2.48 -0.50
C CYS A 10 -14.10 -2.14 -1.97
N GLY A 11 -14.53 -0.92 -2.28
CA GLY A 11 -14.83 -0.50 -3.66
C GLY A 11 -13.69 -0.85 -4.61
N PHE A 12 -13.99 -1.39 -5.82
CA PHE A 12 -12.95 -1.88 -6.75
C PHE A 12 -11.91 -0.81 -7.13
N ALA A 13 -12.29 0.47 -7.20
CA ALA A 13 -11.38 1.59 -7.47
C ALA A 13 -10.48 1.94 -6.26
N ASP A 14 -10.98 1.74 -5.04
CA ASP A 14 -10.25 2.03 -3.82
C ASP A 14 -9.39 0.85 -3.35
N PHE A 15 -9.70 -0.38 -3.80
CA PHE A 15 -8.95 -1.58 -3.44
C PHE A 15 -7.52 -1.55 -3.97
N ASP A 16 -7.32 -1.07 -5.21
CA ASP A 16 -6.00 -0.89 -5.81
C ASP A 16 -5.19 0.22 -5.12
N ARG A 17 -5.86 1.21 -4.52
CA ARG A 17 -5.22 2.36 -3.86
C ARG A 17 -4.97 2.14 -2.37
N TRP A 18 -5.91 1.53 -1.64
CA TRP A 18 -5.92 1.43 -0.18
C TRP A 18 -5.81 -0.01 0.34
N GLY A 19 -5.85 -1.01 -0.55
CA GLY A 19 -5.79 -2.42 -0.18
C GLY A 19 -6.89 -2.81 0.81
N LEU A 20 -6.53 -3.69 1.75
CA LEU A 20 -7.45 -4.19 2.78
C LEU A 20 -7.73 -3.17 3.92
N ALA A 21 -7.08 -2.00 3.90
CA ALA A 21 -7.27 -0.95 4.91
C ALA A 21 -8.55 -0.12 4.68
N ALA A 22 -9.18 -0.22 3.51
CA ALA A 22 -10.34 0.60 3.11
C ALA A 22 -11.66 0.29 3.85
N ILE A 23 -11.70 -0.70 4.75
CA ILE A 23 -12.90 -1.01 5.54
C ILE A 23 -13.11 0.09 6.59
N GLN A 24 -13.85 1.12 6.25
CA GLN A 24 -14.11 2.26 7.13
C GLN A 24 -15.04 1.88 8.29
N GLN A 25 -14.55 2.05 9.52
CA GLN A 25 -15.35 2.10 10.72
C GLN A 25 -15.36 3.54 11.26
N LYS A 26 -16.40 3.88 12.07
CA LYS A 26 -16.49 5.21 12.67
C LYS A 26 -15.29 5.44 13.60
N ARG A 27 -14.42 6.36 13.25
CA ARG A 27 -13.27 6.75 14.08
C ARG A 27 -13.71 7.66 15.22
N VAL A 28 -13.12 7.46 16.39
CA VAL A 28 -13.27 8.31 17.57
C VAL A 28 -11.88 8.63 18.12
N GLU A 29 -11.70 9.83 18.65
CA GLU A 29 -10.45 10.20 19.30
C GLU A 29 -10.23 9.37 20.56
N GLY A 30 -9.03 8.84 20.78
CA GLY A 30 -8.72 7.94 21.89
C GLY A 30 -8.98 8.55 23.26
N ILE A 31 -8.59 9.82 23.48
CA ILE A 31 -8.88 10.53 24.75
C ILE A 31 -10.39 10.71 24.95
N ALA A 32 -11.14 11.01 23.89
CA ALA A 32 -12.60 11.15 23.96
C ALA A 32 -13.25 9.81 24.31
N ALA A 33 -12.77 8.69 23.74
CA ALA A 33 -13.25 7.36 24.11
C ALA A 33 -13.04 7.07 25.60
N VAL A 34 -11.86 7.40 26.13
CA VAL A 34 -11.53 7.23 27.56
C VAL A 34 -12.40 8.12 28.45
N LYS A 35 -12.64 9.37 28.06
CA LYS A 35 -13.52 10.30 28.83
C LYS A 35 -14.98 9.85 28.87
N ASN A 36 -15.45 9.23 27.80
CA ASN A 36 -16.87 8.84 27.67
C ASN A 36 -17.20 7.48 28.30
N HIS A 37 -16.20 6.64 28.56
CA HIS A 37 -16.40 5.28 29.06
C HIS A 37 -15.55 4.99 30.28
N SER A 38 -16.18 4.70 31.41
CA SER A 38 -15.48 4.36 32.67
C SER A 38 -14.81 2.97 32.63
N LYS A 39 -15.30 2.08 31.78
CA LYS A 39 -14.80 0.74 31.55
C LYS A 39 -14.56 0.57 30.05
N LEU A 40 -13.30 0.52 29.64
CA LEU A 40 -12.91 0.48 28.23
C LEU A 40 -11.99 -0.69 27.96
N MET A 41 -12.31 -1.49 26.95
CA MET A 41 -11.41 -2.50 26.40
C MET A 41 -10.87 -2.02 25.06
N ILE A 42 -9.57 -1.87 24.98
CA ILE A 42 -8.85 -1.44 23.77
C ILE A 42 -8.30 -2.67 23.07
N LEU A 43 -8.91 -2.99 21.94
CA LEU A 43 -8.49 -4.06 21.05
C LEU A 43 -7.53 -3.51 19.98
N GLY A 44 -6.70 -4.36 19.44
CA GLY A 44 -5.86 -3.96 18.29
C GLY A 44 -4.85 -5.01 17.88
N LYS A 45 -4.39 -4.91 16.63
CA LYS A 45 -3.37 -5.78 16.04
C LYS A 45 -2.05 -5.71 16.84
N PRO A 46 -1.15 -6.71 16.69
CA PRO A 46 0.23 -6.58 17.14
C PRO A 46 0.89 -5.32 16.56
N GLY A 47 1.59 -4.54 17.40
CA GLY A 47 2.22 -3.30 16.93
C GLY A 47 1.32 -2.08 16.74
N ALA A 48 0.01 -2.20 16.96
CA ALA A 48 -0.93 -1.07 16.82
C ALA A 48 -0.77 0.06 17.85
N GLY A 49 0.14 -0.06 18.82
CA GLY A 49 0.42 1.01 19.79
C GLY A 49 -0.40 0.98 21.08
N LYS A 50 -1.14 -0.10 21.40
CA LYS A 50 -1.98 -0.21 22.62
C LYS A 50 -1.24 0.17 23.92
N THR A 51 -0.11 -0.49 24.18
CA THR A 51 0.74 -0.19 25.35
C THR A 51 1.26 1.25 25.35
N THR A 52 1.60 1.78 24.17
CA THR A 52 2.05 3.17 24.00
C THR A 52 0.93 4.15 24.36
N PHE A 53 -0.30 3.85 23.95
CA PHE A 53 -1.47 4.66 24.29
C PHE A 53 -1.75 4.64 25.80
N LEU A 54 -1.68 3.49 26.49
CA LEU A 54 -1.81 3.44 27.94
C LEU A 54 -0.73 4.26 28.66
N LYS A 55 0.51 4.17 28.21
CA LYS A 55 1.62 5.00 28.74
C LYS A 55 1.40 6.48 28.49
N PHE A 56 0.89 6.85 27.32
CA PHE A 56 0.50 8.20 27.01
C PHE A 56 -0.58 8.73 27.96
N LEU A 57 -1.62 7.93 28.24
CA LEU A 57 -2.66 8.29 29.22
C LEU A 57 -2.07 8.49 30.62
N ALA A 58 -1.20 7.59 31.07
CA ALA A 58 -0.54 7.73 32.36
C ALA A 58 0.27 9.03 32.44
N MET A 59 1.06 9.34 31.39
CA MET A 59 1.85 10.58 31.33
C MET A 59 0.97 11.83 31.24
N SER A 60 -0.16 11.76 30.55
CA SER A 60 -1.12 12.85 30.45
C SER A 60 -1.74 13.20 31.82
N CYS A 61 -2.06 12.17 32.63
CA CYS A 61 -2.49 12.36 34.01
C CYS A 61 -1.38 13.03 34.85
N ILE A 62 -0.15 12.52 34.78
CA ILE A 62 1.00 13.02 35.58
C ILE A 62 1.32 14.47 35.23
N ASN A 63 1.27 14.84 33.95
CA ASN A 63 1.56 16.19 33.47
C ASN A 63 0.38 17.17 33.66
N GLY A 64 -0.76 16.70 34.14
CA GLY A 64 -1.94 17.53 34.37
C GLY A 64 -2.65 18.02 33.09
N ASN A 65 -2.39 17.37 31.94
CA ASN A 65 -3.01 17.73 30.66
C ASN A 65 -4.47 17.21 30.59
N ASP A 66 -4.63 15.89 30.73
CA ASP A 66 -5.93 15.22 30.78
C ASP A 66 -6.01 14.37 32.05
N PHE A 67 -7.20 14.22 32.60
CA PHE A 67 -7.42 13.40 33.82
C PHE A 67 -6.56 13.84 35.04
N ALA A 68 -6.28 15.15 35.18
CA ALA A 68 -5.43 15.71 36.22
C ALA A 68 -5.88 15.37 37.67
N ASP A 69 -7.18 15.05 37.86
CA ASP A 69 -7.76 14.65 39.14
C ASP A 69 -7.58 13.15 39.45
N LEU A 70 -7.03 12.38 38.55
CA LEU A 70 -6.84 10.94 38.67
C LEU A 70 -5.37 10.57 38.89
N VAL A 71 -5.16 9.54 39.70
CA VAL A 71 -3.84 8.93 39.89
C VAL A 71 -3.74 7.70 38.95
N PRO A 72 -2.84 7.69 37.97
CA PRO A 72 -2.68 6.56 37.07
C PRO A 72 -1.95 5.40 37.75
N VAL A 73 -2.50 4.19 37.66
CA VAL A 73 -1.85 2.94 38.08
C VAL A 73 -1.76 2.03 36.88
N PHE A 74 -0.53 1.73 36.48
CA PHE A 74 -0.23 0.89 35.32
C PHE A 74 0.13 -0.52 35.78
N VAL A 75 -0.63 -1.51 35.31
CA VAL A 75 -0.44 -2.93 35.65
C VAL A 75 -0.21 -3.73 34.38
N THR A 76 0.93 -4.42 34.28
CA THR A 76 1.14 -5.45 33.28
C THR A 76 0.45 -6.73 33.75
N LEU A 77 -0.58 -7.18 33.04
CA LEU A 77 -1.36 -8.37 33.46
C LEU A 77 -0.55 -9.66 33.49
N LYS A 78 0.49 -9.76 32.67
CA LYS A 78 1.48 -10.85 32.76
C LYS A 78 2.17 -10.88 34.13
N ASP A 79 2.66 -9.73 34.62
CA ASP A 79 3.37 -9.66 35.91
C ASP A 79 2.42 -9.94 37.06
N PHE A 80 1.17 -9.50 36.96
CA PHE A 80 0.11 -9.86 37.90
C PHE A 80 -0.15 -11.37 37.91
N ALA A 81 -0.25 -11.99 36.73
CA ALA A 81 -0.47 -13.45 36.62
C ALA A 81 0.68 -14.28 37.16
N ASP A 82 1.93 -13.85 36.92
CA ASP A 82 3.14 -14.56 37.37
C ASP A 82 3.42 -14.41 38.87
N THR A 83 2.68 -13.56 39.59
CA THR A 83 2.83 -13.42 41.05
C THR A 83 2.21 -14.60 41.77
N GLU A 84 3.04 -15.45 42.38
CA GLU A 84 2.64 -16.70 43.03
C GLU A 84 1.73 -16.54 44.27
N ASN A 85 1.52 -15.33 44.74
CA ASN A 85 0.69 -15.08 45.92
C ASN A 85 -0.77 -14.83 45.54
N THR A 86 -1.66 -15.56 46.16
CA THR A 86 -3.15 -15.50 46.12
C THR A 86 -3.78 -14.17 46.55
N SER A 87 -3.04 -13.12 46.64
CA SER A 87 -3.56 -11.76 46.90
C SER A 87 -4.08 -11.20 45.60
N GLY A 88 -5.42 -11.02 45.46
CA GLY A 88 -6.11 -10.55 44.25
C GLY A 88 -5.60 -9.22 43.70
N LEU A 89 -6.20 -8.78 42.60
CA LEU A 89 -5.81 -7.57 41.84
C LEU A 89 -5.73 -6.30 42.71
N LEU A 90 -6.63 -6.16 43.72
CA LEU A 90 -6.57 -5.06 44.68
C LEU A 90 -5.24 -5.01 45.43
N ALA A 91 -4.80 -6.16 45.97
CA ALA A 91 -3.56 -6.22 46.76
C ALA A 91 -2.32 -5.98 45.89
N PHE A 92 -2.37 -6.39 44.61
CA PHE A 92 -1.31 -6.09 43.65
C PHE A 92 -1.22 -4.58 43.36
N ILE A 93 -2.35 -3.92 43.07
CA ILE A 93 -2.45 -2.48 42.87
C ILE A 93 -2.00 -1.72 44.10
N SER A 94 -2.44 -2.14 45.31
CA SER A 94 -2.06 -1.47 46.56
C SER A 94 -0.55 -1.53 46.79
N ARG A 95 0.08 -2.67 46.54
CA ARG A 95 1.53 -2.82 46.66
C ARG A 95 2.29 -1.91 45.68
N GLN A 96 1.82 -1.82 44.47
CA GLN A 96 2.41 -0.88 43.50
C GLN A 96 2.24 0.58 43.93
N ALA A 97 1.06 0.96 44.40
CA ALA A 97 0.78 2.31 44.89
C ALA A 97 1.69 2.70 46.08
N GLU A 98 1.91 1.75 46.99
CA GLU A 98 2.86 1.93 48.12
C GLU A 98 4.31 2.07 47.62
N GLN A 99 4.72 1.21 46.70
CA GLN A 99 6.07 1.22 46.14
C GLN A 99 6.43 2.53 45.41
N TYR A 100 5.46 3.16 44.81
CA TYR A 100 5.61 4.45 44.12
C TYR A 100 5.34 5.67 45.02
N GLY A 101 5.10 5.47 46.33
CA GLY A 101 4.85 6.55 47.28
C GLY A 101 3.52 7.29 47.08
N ILE A 102 2.58 6.69 46.35
CA ILE A 102 1.25 7.27 46.09
C ILE A 102 0.41 7.30 47.39
N VAL A 103 0.72 6.40 48.30
CA VAL A 103 0.10 6.28 49.61
C VAL A 103 1.19 6.10 50.65
N GLU A 104 1.33 7.07 51.57
CA GLU A 104 2.21 6.88 52.73
C GLU A 104 1.64 5.80 53.66
N THR A 105 2.42 4.79 53.94
CA THR A 105 2.17 3.89 55.10
C THR A 105 2.41 4.71 56.36
N THR A 106 1.41 5.40 56.84
CA THR A 106 1.45 6.02 58.15
C THR A 106 1.56 4.90 59.18
N GLN A 107 2.79 4.66 59.69
CA GLN A 107 3.00 4.02 60.97
C GLN A 107 2.42 4.94 62.04
N VAL A 108 1.13 4.98 62.14
CA VAL A 108 0.44 5.60 63.29
C VAL A 108 0.52 4.60 64.42
N ASN A 109 1.10 5.00 65.55
CA ASN A 109 1.01 4.28 66.83
C ASN A 109 -0.44 3.87 67.09
N ARG A 110 -0.77 2.60 66.90
CA ARG A 110 -2.09 2.02 67.06
C ARG A 110 -2.40 1.93 68.54
N GLY A 111 -3.29 2.83 69.02
CA GLY A 111 -3.91 2.71 70.34
C GLY A 111 -4.89 1.55 70.35
N PHE A 112 -5.06 0.89 71.53
CA PHE A 112 -5.89 -0.28 71.79
C PHE A 112 -7.37 -0.17 71.33
N PHE A 113 -7.90 1.03 71.14
CA PHE A 113 -9.26 1.28 70.67
C PHE A 113 -9.44 1.17 69.15
N ASP A 114 -8.39 1.36 68.36
CA ASP A 114 -8.46 1.21 66.88
C ASP A 114 -8.57 -0.27 66.45
N TYR A 115 -8.19 -1.20 67.29
CA TYR A 115 -8.26 -2.65 67.06
C TYR A 115 -9.70 -3.18 67.06
N LEU A 116 -10.63 -2.52 67.72
CA LEU A 116 -12.02 -2.98 67.86
C LEU A 116 -13.00 -2.38 66.83
N PHE A 117 -12.67 -1.25 66.16
CA PHE A 117 -13.65 -0.55 65.33
C PHE A 117 -13.14 -0.11 63.93
N ASN A 118 -11.86 -0.22 63.63
CA ASN A 118 -11.35 0.10 62.32
C ASN A 118 -11.11 -1.15 61.49
N ARG A 119 -11.97 -1.43 60.54
CA ARG A 119 -11.63 -2.19 59.37
C ARG A 119 -10.49 -1.39 58.71
N ASP A 120 -9.31 -1.99 58.55
CA ASP A 120 -8.21 -1.46 57.76
C ASP A 120 -8.69 -1.15 56.33
N THR A 121 -9.28 -0.01 56.15
CA THR A 121 -9.57 0.49 54.81
C THR A 121 -8.24 0.93 54.23
N ASN A 122 -7.67 0.07 53.37
CA ASN A 122 -6.52 0.40 52.58
C ASN A 122 -6.76 1.75 51.88
N ALA A 123 -5.85 2.72 52.04
CA ALA A 123 -6.00 4.06 51.46
C ALA A 123 -6.21 3.98 49.94
N THR A 124 -5.57 3.02 49.27
CA THR A 124 -5.77 2.69 47.85
C THR A 124 -7.22 2.29 47.58
N GLU A 125 -7.81 1.45 48.44
CA GLU A 125 -9.22 1.05 48.28
C GLU A 125 -10.18 2.25 48.43
N THR A 126 -9.89 3.17 49.32
CA THR A 126 -10.66 4.40 49.48
C THR A 126 -10.62 5.28 48.24
N LEU A 127 -9.47 5.43 47.63
CA LEU A 127 -9.30 6.19 46.37
C LEU A 127 -10.00 5.49 45.19
N LEU A 128 -9.95 4.17 45.13
CA LEU A 128 -10.69 3.39 44.13
C LEU A 128 -12.21 3.59 44.27
N ARG A 129 -12.74 3.48 45.47
CA ARG A 129 -14.19 3.72 45.72
C ARG A 129 -14.65 5.11 45.36
N LYS A 130 -13.77 6.11 45.52
CA LYS A 130 -14.03 7.51 45.15
C LYS A 130 -13.79 7.83 43.66
N GLY A 131 -13.38 6.82 42.86
CA GLY A 131 -13.06 7.03 41.46
C GLY A 131 -11.88 7.97 41.19
N LYS A 132 -10.90 8.03 42.11
CA LYS A 132 -9.70 8.89 42.00
C LYS A 132 -8.48 8.18 41.42
N ILE A 133 -8.64 6.95 41.00
CA ILE A 133 -7.58 6.16 40.34
C ILE A 133 -8.01 5.85 38.90
N LEU A 134 -7.07 6.01 37.97
CA LEU A 134 -7.15 5.50 36.60
C LEU A 134 -6.37 4.18 36.54
N VAL A 135 -7.06 3.06 36.41
CA VAL A 135 -6.43 1.73 36.35
C VAL A 135 -6.18 1.36 34.89
N LEU A 136 -4.93 1.13 34.55
CA LEU A 136 -4.45 0.79 33.20
C LEU A 136 -3.91 -0.64 33.22
N LEU A 137 -4.67 -1.58 32.67
CA LEU A 137 -4.36 -3.01 32.63
C LEU A 137 -3.85 -3.38 31.24
N ASP A 138 -2.56 -3.61 31.11
CA ASP A 138 -1.92 -3.89 29.82
C ASP A 138 -1.72 -5.37 29.54
N GLY A 139 -2.11 -5.83 28.35
CA GLY A 139 -1.75 -7.12 27.80
C GLY A 139 -2.54 -8.31 28.37
N LEU A 140 -3.87 -8.28 28.33
CA LEU A 140 -4.70 -9.42 28.75
C LEU A 140 -4.35 -10.70 27.96
N ASP A 141 -4.03 -10.56 26.69
CA ASP A 141 -3.60 -11.65 25.82
C ASP A 141 -2.21 -12.21 26.14
N GLU A 142 -1.44 -11.58 27.01
CA GLU A 142 -0.10 -12.02 27.43
C GLU A 142 -0.13 -12.91 28.68
N VAL A 143 -1.30 -13.07 29.30
CA VAL A 143 -1.52 -13.99 30.42
C VAL A 143 -1.42 -15.43 29.93
N ARG A 144 -0.89 -16.32 30.77
CA ARG A 144 -0.80 -17.75 30.42
C ARG A 144 -2.16 -18.42 30.52
N GLU A 145 -2.46 -19.34 29.61
CA GLU A 145 -3.73 -20.06 29.52
C GLU A 145 -4.20 -20.63 30.89
N LYS A 146 -3.29 -21.22 31.68
CA LYS A 146 -3.58 -21.75 33.02
C LYS A 146 -4.03 -20.68 34.03
N ASP A 147 -3.71 -19.41 33.80
CA ASP A 147 -4.02 -18.28 34.68
C ASP A 147 -5.17 -17.40 34.14
N ASP A 148 -5.60 -17.64 32.90
CA ASP A 148 -6.60 -16.82 32.19
C ASP A 148 -7.90 -16.67 32.98
N ASP A 149 -8.54 -17.78 33.35
CA ASP A 149 -9.81 -17.77 34.07
C ASP A 149 -9.71 -17.01 35.39
N ARG A 150 -8.59 -17.15 36.08
CA ARG A 150 -8.32 -16.46 37.35
C ARG A 150 -8.22 -14.95 37.11
N VAL A 151 -7.42 -14.53 36.15
CA VAL A 151 -7.20 -13.09 35.84
C VAL A 151 -8.48 -12.43 35.35
N LEU A 152 -9.23 -13.10 34.49
CA LEU A 152 -10.53 -12.62 34.00
C LEU A 152 -11.53 -12.41 35.14
N LYS A 153 -11.67 -13.41 36.01
CA LYS A 153 -12.56 -13.34 37.18
C LYS A 153 -12.14 -12.19 38.09
N GLU A 154 -10.86 -12.03 38.35
CA GLU A 154 -10.32 -10.92 39.16
C GLU A 154 -10.65 -9.54 38.54
N ILE A 155 -10.48 -9.37 37.24
CA ILE A 155 -10.83 -8.11 36.55
C ILE A 155 -12.34 -7.85 36.63
N GLN A 156 -13.18 -8.87 36.43
CA GLN A 156 -14.63 -8.75 36.50
C GLN A 156 -15.08 -8.37 37.91
N GLU A 157 -14.61 -9.09 38.95
CA GLU A 157 -14.94 -8.82 40.34
C GLU A 157 -14.45 -7.42 40.76
N PHE A 158 -13.24 -7.05 40.38
CA PHE A 158 -12.67 -5.73 40.62
C PHE A 158 -13.48 -4.62 39.94
N SER A 159 -13.87 -4.78 38.68
CA SER A 159 -14.68 -3.79 37.96
C SER A 159 -16.08 -3.60 38.55
N ARG A 160 -16.70 -4.67 39.04
CA ARG A 160 -18.01 -4.62 39.73
C ARG A 160 -17.89 -3.94 41.08
N LYS A 161 -16.84 -4.29 41.86
CA LYS A 161 -16.62 -3.74 43.19
C LYS A 161 -16.32 -2.23 43.18
N TYR A 162 -15.56 -1.77 42.14
CA TYR A 162 -15.15 -0.38 42.01
C TYR A 162 -15.79 0.27 40.77
N SER A 163 -17.13 0.38 40.81
CA SER A 163 -17.95 0.88 39.71
C SER A 163 -17.56 2.31 39.28
N GLN A 164 -17.12 3.16 40.21
CA GLN A 164 -16.75 4.56 39.97
C GLN A 164 -15.32 4.70 39.41
N THR A 165 -14.48 3.66 39.53
CA THR A 165 -13.10 3.69 39.06
C THR A 165 -13.06 3.57 37.55
N GLN A 166 -12.24 4.37 36.89
CA GLN A 166 -11.98 4.26 35.47
C GLN A 166 -10.96 3.13 35.22
N ILE A 167 -11.34 2.14 34.42
CA ILE A 167 -10.52 0.96 34.12
C ILE A 167 -10.39 0.78 32.62
N ILE A 168 -9.16 0.71 32.15
CA ILE A 168 -8.85 0.47 30.74
C ILE A 168 -8.02 -0.80 30.62
N VAL A 169 -8.47 -1.73 29.77
CA VAL A 169 -7.80 -3.00 29.52
C VAL A 169 -7.36 -3.04 28.07
N THR A 170 -6.14 -3.51 27.80
CA THR A 170 -5.72 -3.79 26.43
C THR A 170 -5.71 -5.28 26.15
N CYS A 171 -6.14 -5.64 24.94
CA CYS A 171 -6.12 -7.02 24.47
C CYS A 171 -5.87 -7.05 22.95
N ARG A 172 -5.31 -8.16 22.43
CA ARG A 172 -5.31 -8.39 20.99
C ARG A 172 -6.68 -8.83 20.51
N ILE A 173 -7.05 -8.43 19.28
CA ILE A 173 -8.34 -8.80 18.68
C ILE A 173 -8.55 -10.30 18.65
N ALA A 174 -7.50 -11.04 18.27
CA ALA A 174 -7.51 -12.50 18.14
C ALA A 174 -7.69 -13.28 19.47
N ALA A 175 -7.41 -12.64 20.59
CA ALA A 175 -7.56 -13.27 21.91
C ALA A 175 -8.96 -13.07 22.49
N LYS A 176 -9.92 -12.55 21.71
CA LYS A 176 -11.28 -12.21 22.14
C LYS A 176 -12.16 -13.46 22.32
N GLN A 177 -11.85 -14.29 23.29
CA GLN A 177 -12.79 -15.31 23.78
C GLN A 177 -13.65 -14.80 24.93
N TYR A 178 -13.45 -13.53 25.36
CA TYR A 178 -13.97 -12.99 26.62
C TYR A 178 -14.94 -11.85 26.36
N ILE A 179 -16.15 -11.96 26.87
CA ILE A 179 -17.15 -10.90 26.88
C ILE A 179 -17.17 -10.29 28.27
N PHE A 180 -16.68 -9.05 28.41
CA PHE A 180 -16.86 -8.28 29.62
C PHE A 180 -18.13 -7.43 29.47
N GLU A 181 -19.23 -7.86 30.05
CA GLU A 181 -20.55 -7.19 29.94
C GLU A 181 -20.54 -5.69 30.28
N GLN A 182 -19.57 -5.25 31.09
CA GLN A 182 -19.49 -3.86 31.57
C GLN A 182 -18.48 -3.01 30.78
N PHE A 183 -17.73 -3.57 29.84
CA PHE A 183 -16.71 -2.85 29.09
C PHE A 183 -17.20 -2.49 27.70
N THR A 184 -17.02 -1.22 27.34
CA THR A 184 -17.13 -0.81 25.94
C THR A 184 -15.88 -1.20 25.19
N GLU A 185 -16.04 -1.83 24.05
CA GLU A 185 -14.93 -2.24 23.19
C GLU A 185 -14.66 -1.20 22.11
N VAL A 186 -13.40 -0.87 21.94
CA VAL A 186 -12.90 -0.03 20.84
C VAL A 186 -11.69 -0.70 20.22
N GLU A 187 -11.50 -0.50 18.93
CA GLU A 187 -10.32 -1.00 18.21
C GLU A 187 -9.39 0.17 17.86
N VAL A 188 -8.08 -0.05 18.04
CA VAL A 188 -7.06 0.91 17.57
C VAL A 188 -7.06 0.89 16.04
N ALA A 189 -7.43 2.03 15.45
CA ALA A 189 -7.44 2.20 14.00
C ALA A 189 -6.02 2.29 13.43
N ASP A 190 -5.86 1.88 12.18
CA ASP A 190 -4.64 2.13 11.42
C ASP A 190 -4.43 3.66 11.25
N PHE A 191 -3.19 4.12 11.11
CA PHE A 191 -2.87 5.54 10.94
C PHE A 191 -3.44 6.08 9.63
N ASP A 192 -3.96 7.30 9.68
CA ASP A 192 -4.28 8.09 8.49
C ASP A 192 -3.07 8.93 8.04
N GLU A 193 -3.21 9.58 6.88
CA GLU A 193 -2.14 10.39 6.28
C GLU A 193 -1.62 11.48 7.22
N GLN A 194 -2.51 12.13 7.98
CA GLN A 194 -2.13 13.18 8.92
C GLN A 194 -1.35 12.62 10.11
N GLN A 195 -1.71 11.43 10.58
CA GLN A 195 -1.00 10.74 11.66
C GLN A 195 0.37 10.24 11.20
N ILE A 196 0.46 9.71 9.97
CA ILE A 196 1.74 9.34 9.34
C ILE A 196 2.66 10.57 9.24
N ALA A 197 2.16 11.69 8.72
CA ALA A 197 2.93 12.93 8.61
C ALA A 197 3.38 13.45 9.98
N THR A 198 2.50 13.41 10.98
CA THR A 198 2.83 13.82 12.35
C THR A 198 3.90 12.93 12.96
N PHE A 199 3.80 11.61 12.75
CA PHE A 199 4.79 10.65 13.23
C PHE A 199 6.16 10.90 12.57
N ALA A 200 6.21 11.03 11.25
CA ALA A 200 7.43 11.33 10.50
C ALA A 200 8.06 12.66 10.94
N GLY A 201 7.24 13.71 11.09
CA GLY A 201 7.69 15.01 11.59
C GLY A 201 8.32 14.94 13.00
N ASN A 202 7.77 14.10 13.89
CA ASN A 202 8.34 13.86 15.21
C ASN A 202 9.62 13.01 15.16
N TRP A 203 9.64 11.99 14.29
CA TRP A 203 10.76 11.07 14.13
C TRP A 203 12.01 11.78 13.60
N PHE A 204 11.85 12.61 12.56
CA PHE A 204 12.96 13.28 11.88
C PHE A 204 13.29 14.66 12.46
N ARG A 205 12.58 15.16 13.50
CA ARG A 205 12.73 16.53 14.06
C ARG A 205 14.14 16.98 14.35
N GLN A 206 15.02 16.06 14.79
CA GLN A 206 16.41 16.36 15.19
C GLN A 206 17.42 15.57 14.34
N LYS A 207 17.02 15.15 13.15
CA LYS A 207 17.86 14.36 12.25
C LYS A 207 18.25 15.17 11.02
N GLU A 208 19.27 14.73 10.31
CA GLU A 208 19.74 15.38 9.07
C GLU A 208 18.71 15.25 7.94
N ILE A 209 18.01 14.10 7.88
CA ILE A 209 16.96 13.81 6.91
C ILE A 209 15.68 14.53 7.33
N LYS A 210 14.99 15.12 6.36
CA LYS A 210 13.75 15.85 6.59
C LYS A 210 12.53 14.92 6.44
N ALA A 211 11.50 15.21 7.23
CA ALA A 211 10.23 14.47 7.14
C ALA A 211 9.55 14.66 5.78
N GLU A 212 9.72 15.83 5.15
CA GLU A 212 9.16 16.15 3.84
C GLU A 212 9.73 15.23 2.75
N ASP A 213 11.03 14.93 2.80
CA ASP A 213 11.68 14.03 1.82
C ASP A 213 11.14 12.59 1.97
N PHE A 214 10.99 12.12 3.22
CA PHE A 214 10.38 10.83 3.53
C PHE A 214 8.94 10.72 3.01
N LEU A 215 8.13 11.74 3.26
CA LEU A 215 6.72 11.76 2.85
C LEU A 215 6.58 11.84 1.33
N ALA A 216 7.40 12.63 0.65
CA ALA A 216 7.40 12.75 -0.79
C ALA A 216 7.72 11.41 -1.49
N GLU A 217 8.66 10.64 -0.93
CA GLU A 217 9.00 9.33 -1.49
C GLU A 217 7.97 8.26 -1.10
N LEU A 218 7.36 8.36 0.08
CA LEU A 218 6.26 7.50 0.49
C LEU A 218 5.04 7.64 -0.44
N ASP A 219 4.72 8.88 -0.85
CA ASP A 219 3.58 9.18 -1.73
C ASP A 219 3.76 8.61 -3.16
N GLN A 220 4.99 8.39 -3.59
CA GLN A 220 5.28 7.77 -4.89
C GLN A 220 5.03 6.26 -4.91
N ASN A 221 4.87 5.62 -3.74
CA ASN A 221 4.72 4.17 -3.64
C ASN A 221 3.53 3.77 -2.77
N SER A 222 2.38 3.53 -3.40
CA SER A 222 1.12 3.17 -2.71
C SER A 222 1.23 1.92 -1.82
N ARG A 223 2.08 0.96 -2.18
CA ARG A 223 2.28 -0.26 -1.38
C ARG A 223 3.11 -0.01 -0.13
N VAL A 224 4.10 0.85 -0.20
CA VAL A 224 4.87 1.29 0.97
C VAL A 224 3.99 2.17 1.86
N GLN A 225 3.15 3.02 1.27
CA GLN A 225 2.18 3.84 1.99
C GLN A 225 1.16 2.98 2.77
N GLU A 226 0.70 1.86 2.20
CA GLU A 226 -0.16 0.89 2.91
C GLU A 226 0.52 0.36 4.19
N LEU A 227 1.81 0.02 4.13
CA LEU A 227 2.57 -0.42 5.31
C LEU A 227 2.70 0.69 6.36
N ALA A 228 2.84 1.94 5.94
CA ALA A 228 2.97 3.09 6.83
C ALA A 228 1.73 3.32 7.70
N THR A 229 0.57 2.76 7.34
CA THR A 229 -0.64 2.81 8.18
C THR A 229 -0.48 2.06 9.51
N SER A 230 0.45 1.11 9.58
CA SER A 230 0.78 0.39 10.81
C SER A 230 1.91 1.11 11.57
N PRO A 231 1.73 1.52 12.84
CA PRO A 231 2.77 2.23 13.61
C PRO A 231 4.10 1.48 13.70
N LEU A 232 4.07 0.16 13.81
CA LEU A 232 5.27 -0.67 13.84
C LEU A 232 6.00 -0.64 12.50
N LEU A 233 5.27 -0.85 11.40
CA LEU A 233 5.86 -0.84 10.06
C LEU A 233 6.34 0.55 9.68
N LEU A 234 5.59 1.61 10.02
CA LEU A 234 6.04 2.99 9.85
C LEU A 234 7.35 3.27 10.59
N THR A 235 7.52 2.74 11.82
CA THR A 235 8.80 2.83 12.53
C THR A 235 9.94 2.18 11.75
N LEU A 236 9.70 1.00 11.16
CA LEU A 236 10.70 0.31 10.35
C LEU A 236 11.02 1.06 9.04
N LEU A 237 9.99 1.61 8.39
CA LEU A 237 10.17 2.46 7.21
C LEU A 237 11.00 3.70 7.53
N CYS A 238 10.73 4.37 8.66
CA CYS A 238 11.53 5.51 9.10
C CYS A 238 12.99 5.11 9.40
N LEU A 239 13.23 3.95 10.01
CA LEU A 239 14.59 3.44 10.27
C LEU A 239 15.34 3.13 8.97
N ALA A 240 14.69 2.44 8.03
CA ALA A 240 15.29 2.13 6.73
C ALA A 240 15.62 3.41 5.94
N PHE A 241 14.70 4.38 5.93
CA PHE A 241 14.91 5.66 5.26
C PHE A 241 16.01 6.51 5.93
N GLU A 242 16.13 6.45 7.27
CA GLU A 242 17.17 7.15 8.01
C GLU A 242 18.59 6.67 7.66
N GLU A 243 18.73 5.39 7.29
CA GLU A 243 20.03 4.79 6.95
C GLU A 243 20.55 5.24 5.58
N SER A 244 19.65 5.40 4.59
CA SER A 244 20.01 5.63 3.18
C SER A 244 19.51 6.96 2.60
N GLY A 245 18.53 7.61 3.23
CA GLY A 245 17.84 8.80 2.71
C GLY A 245 16.83 8.49 1.59
N THR A 246 16.68 7.22 1.21
CA THR A 246 15.73 6.72 0.19
C THR A 246 15.22 5.36 0.60
N PHE A 247 14.08 4.93 0.07
CA PHE A 247 13.68 3.54 0.24
C PHE A 247 14.54 2.62 -0.65
N PRO A 248 14.81 1.37 -0.21
CA PRO A 248 15.50 0.41 -1.06
C PRO A 248 14.79 0.26 -2.41
N ALA A 249 15.55 0.30 -3.51
CA ALA A 249 15.02 0.05 -4.85
C ALA A 249 14.40 -1.35 -4.96
N ASN A 250 14.92 -2.31 -4.19
CA ASN A 250 14.34 -3.64 -4.04
C ASN A 250 13.24 -3.64 -2.96
N ARG A 251 12.00 -3.52 -3.41
CA ARG A 251 10.81 -3.57 -2.52
C ARG A 251 10.73 -4.88 -1.72
N ALA A 252 11.21 -6.00 -2.28
CA ALA A 252 11.18 -7.29 -1.61
C ALA A 252 12.06 -7.31 -0.35
N GLU A 253 13.18 -6.61 -0.34
CA GLU A 253 14.03 -6.46 0.85
C GLU A 253 13.34 -5.63 1.93
N LEU A 254 12.73 -4.51 1.56
CA LEU A 254 11.98 -3.67 2.50
C LEU A 254 10.85 -4.45 3.17
N TYR A 255 10.09 -5.24 2.39
CA TYR A 255 8.99 -6.05 2.94
C TYR A 255 9.51 -7.20 3.81
N LYS A 256 10.64 -7.80 3.43
CA LYS A 256 11.30 -8.84 4.22
C LYS A 256 11.75 -8.33 5.58
N GLU A 257 12.33 -7.14 5.67
CA GLU A 257 12.71 -6.52 6.96
C GLU A 257 11.49 -6.32 7.87
N GLY A 258 10.38 -5.83 7.31
CA GLY A 258 9.11 -5.70 8.03
C GLY A 258 8.59 -7.04 8.55
N LEU A 259 8.61 -8.07 7.71
CA LEU A 259 8.20 -9.43 8.06
C LEU A 259 9.14 -10.08 9.08
N ASP A 260 10.45 -9.91 8.94
CA ASP A 260 11.43 -10.40 9.91
C ASP A 260 11.22 -9.76 11.29
N ALA A 261 10.85 -8.48 11.33
CA ALA A 261 10.49 -7.82 12.58
C ALA A 261 9.23 -8.43 13.21
N LEU A 262 8.21 -8.74 12.41
CA LEU A 262 6.99 -9.39 12.87
C LEU A 262 7.24 -10.85 13.31
N LEU A 263 8.01 -11.62 12.53
CA LEU A 263 8.19 -13.06 12.75
C LEU A 263 9.26 -13.40 13.80
N ARG A 264 10.34 -12.59 13.94
CA ARG A 264 11.48 -12.91 14.80
C ARG A 264 11.62 -12.03 16.03
N LYS A 265 11.53 -10.69 15.86
CA LYS A 265 11.92 -9.74 16.92
C LYS A 265 10.84 -9.58 17.99
N TRP A 266 9.59 -9.78 17.62
CA TRP A 266 8.46 -9.56 18.52
C TRP A 266 8.37 -10.62 19.61
N ASP A 267 8.60 -11.90 19.28
CA ASP A 267 8.54 -13.02 20.24
C ASP A 267 9.71 -13.00 21.23
N ALA A 268 10.91 -12.59 20.78
CA ALA A 268 12.11 -12.58 21.60
C ALA A 268 12.07 -11.57 22.76
N LYS A 269 11.43 -10.41 22.58
CA LYS A 269 11.40 -9.33 23.59
C LYS A 269 10.39 -9.56 24.72
N ARG A 270 9.34 -10.36 24.50
CA ARG A 270 8.22 -10.50 25.46
C ARG A 270 8.26 -11.78 26.29
N GLY A 271 9.17 -12.72 26.02
CA GLY A 271 9.32 -13.97 26.81
C GLY A 271 8.03 -14.79 26.91
N ILE A 272 7.12 -14.64 25.92
CA ILE A 272 5.81 -15.30 25.91
C ILE A 272 6.02 -16.75 25.47
N ARG A 273 5.71 -17.70 26.36
CA ARG A 273 5.71 -19.13 26.04
C ARG A 273 4.29 -19.56 25.72
N ARG A 274 3.92 -19.62 24.44
CA ARG A 274 2.63 -20.14 23.96
C ARG A 274 2.83 -21.30 22.98
N ASP A 275 1.84 -22.14 22.92
CA ASP A 275 1.61 -23.36 22.13
C ASP A 275 2.77 -24.03 21.38
N SER A 276 2.91 -25.34 21.65
CA SER A 276 4.06 -26.14 21.22
C SER A 276 4.17 -26.29 19.70
N VAL A 277 3.06 -26.47 18.97
CA VAL A 277 3.08 -26.87 17.54
C VAL A 277 3.64 -25.78 16.64
N TYR A 278 3.20 -24.52 16.82
CA TYR A 278 3.68 -23.41 15.98
C TYR A 278 5.12 -22.99 16.29
N LYS A 279 5.58 -23.22 17.52
CA LYS A 279 6.99 -23.00 17.92
C LYS A 279 7.95 -23.98 17.28
N ASP A 280 7.51 -25.21 17.07
CA ASP A 280 8.34 -26.26 16.47
C ASP A 280 8.55 -26.02 14.97
N LEU A 281 7.77 -25.10 14.34
CA LEU A 281 8.02 -24.64 12.99
C LEU A 281 9.12 -23.56 13.00
N SER A 282 10.22 -23.82 12.31
CA SER A 282 11.24 -22.79 12.06
C SER A 282 10.64 -21.59 11.33
N VAL A 283 11.27 -20.42 11.44
CA VAL A 283 10.83 -19.20 10.72
C VAL A 283 10.68 -19.48 9.22
N GLN A 284 11.61 -20.18 8.61
CA GLN A 284 11.55 -20.57 7.21
C GLN A 284 10.31 -21.43 6.90
N LYS A 285 9.97 -22.40 7.73
CA LYS A 285 8.77 -23.24 7.54
C LYS A 285 7.48 -22.43 7.70
N LYS A 286 7.46 -21.44 8.60
CA LYS A 286 6.34 -20.49 8.73
C LYS A 286 6.18 -19.66 7.48
N GLU A 287 7.26 -19.10 6.95
CA GLU A 287 7.25 -18.36 5.68
C GLU A 287 6.82 -19.24 4.50
N ASP A 288 7.29 -20.49 4.40
CA ASP A 288 6.93 -21.42 3.35
C ASP A 288 5.43 -21.77 3.39
N MET A 289 4.90 -22.02 4.60
CA MET A 289 3.45 -22.25 4.80
C MET A 289 2.63 -21.03 4.38
N LEU A 290 3.00 -19.84 4.85
CA LEU A 290 2.32 -18.59 4.49
C LEU A 290 2.40 -18.32 2.99
N SER A 291 3.53 -18.67 2.35
CA SER A 291 3.72 -18.51 0.90
C SER A 291 2.80 -19.44 0.10
N GLN A 292 2.63 -20.69 0.53
CA GLN A 292 1.70 -21.63 -0.13
C GLN A 292 0.23 -21.16 -0.01
N ILE A 293 -0.17 -20.71 1.18
CA ILE A 293 -1.51 -20.17 1.42
C ILE A 293 -1.73 -18.92 0.55
N ALA A 294 -0.75 -18.01 0.54
CA ALA A 294 -0.83 -16.76 -0.19
C ALA A 294 -1.02 -17.00 -1.69
N LEU A 295 -0.20 -17.84 -2.32
CA LEU A 295 -0.34 -18.13 -3.74
C LEU A 295 -1.68 -18.79 -4.06
N ALA A 296 -2.08 -19.81 -3.29
CA ALA A 296 -3.31 -20.54 -3.51
C ALA A 296 -4.57 -19.66 -3.41
N THR A 297 -4.56 -18.66 -2.53
CA THR A 297 -5.67 -17.72 -2.36
C THR A 297 -5.60 -16.57 -3.36
N PHE A 298 -4.39 -16.09 -3.69
CA PHE A 298 -4.17 -15.01 -4.65
C PHE A 298 -4.58 -15.39 -6.08
N GLU A 299 -4.20 -16.58 -6.55
CA GLU A 299 -4.60 -17.10 -7.87
C GLU A 299 -6.12 -17.12 -8.04
N LYS A 300 -6.84 -17.49 -6.98
CA LYS A 300 -8.32 -17.52 -6.97
C LYS A 300 -8.96 -16.14 -6.82
N GLY A 301 -8.20 -15.11 -6.47
CA GLY A 301 -8.73 -13.82 -6.09
C GLY A 301 -9.46 -13.84 -4.74
N ASP A 302 -9.15 -14.82 -3.88
CA ASP A 302 -9.75 -14.99 -2.56
C ASP A 302 -8.99 -14.16 -1.51
N TYR A 303 -9.28 -12.87 -1.44
CA TYR A 303 -8.68 -11.98 -0.42
C TYR A 303 -9.31 -12.16 0.96
N PHE A 304 -10.56 -12.65 1.01
CA PHE A 304 -11.30 -12.99 2.22
C PHE A 304 -11.57 -14.49 2.24
N VAL A 305 -10.98 -15.18 3.21
CA VAL A 305 -10.96 -16.64 3.27
C VAL A 305 -11.71 -17.11 4.51
N LYS A 306 -12.54 -18.12 4.38
CA LYS A 306 -13.22 -18.74 5.53
C LYS A 306 -12.20 -19.44 6.43
N GLN A 307 -12.40 -19.35 7.76
CA GLN A 307 -11.54 -19.98 8.78
C GLN A 307 -11.24 -21.43 8.42
N ARG A 308 -12.25 -22.24 8.17
CA ARG A 308 -12.08 -23.65 7.85
C ARG A 308 -11.17 -23.89 6.63
N GLN A 309 -11.29 -23.05 5.61
CA GLN A 309 -10.44 -23.16 4.41
C GLN A 309 -8.98 -22.83 4.72
N LEU A 310 -8.70 -21.85 5.60
CA LEU A 310 -7.34 -21.57 6.07
C LEU A 310 -6.80 -22.72 6.92
N GLU A 311 -7.61 -23.26 7.81
CA GLU A 311 -7.26 -24.44 8.61
C GLU A 311 -6.94 -25.65 7.74
N ASP A 312 -7.69 -25.87 6.64
CA ASP A 312 -7.40 -26.94 5.69
C ASP A 312 -6.03 -26.74 5.02
N TYR A 313 -5.68 -25.52 4.58
CA TYR A 313 -4.35 -25.21 4.01
C TYR A 313 -3.23 -25.44 5.04
N ILE A 314 -3.41 -24.99 6.28
CA ILE A 314 -2.46 -25.19 7.37
C ILE A 314 -2.29 -26.68 7.68
N CYS A 315 -3.40 -27.42 7.75
CA CYS A 315 -3.44 -28.85 7.98
C CYS A 315 -2.65 -29.60 6.89
N ASP A 316 -2.87 -29.26 5.62
CA ASP A 316 -2.15 -29.88 4.50
C ASP A 316 -0.64 -29.61 4.55
N TYR A 317 -0.23 -28.41 5.00
CA TYR A 317 1.17 -28.10 5.19
C TYR A 317 1.78 -28.90 6.36
N ILE A 318 1.12 -28.89 7.53
CA ILE A 318 1.62 -29.56 8.75
C ILE A 318 1.73 -31.07 8.54
N ARG A 319 0.77 -31.69 7.85
CA ARG A 319 0.75 -33.14 7.54
C ARG A 319 2.06 -33.61 6.92
N ASN A 320 2.74 -32.76 6.17
CA ASN A 320 4.00 -33.07 5.49
C ASN A 320 5.24 -32.75 6.33
N THR A 321 5.08 -32.35 7.60
CA THR A 321 6.22 -32.10 8.50
C THR A 321 6.61 -33.35 9.30
N ALA A 322 7.85 -33.40 9.76
CA ALA A 322 8.39 -34.60 10.44
C ALA A 322 7.67 -34.99 11.75
N ASN A 323 7.03 -33.99 12.40
CA ASN A 323 6.34 -34.20 13.70
C ASN A 323 4.81 -34.22 13.52
N ALA A 324 4.32 -34.47 12.31
CA ALA A 324 2.89 -34.47 12.03
C ALA A 324 2.17 -35.57 12.81
N LYS A 325 1.06 -35.22 13.45
CA LYS A 325 0.15 -36.19 14.02
C LYS A 325 -0.58 -36.95 12.92
N THR A 326 -0.83 -38.22 13.16
CA THR A 326 -1.50 -39.12 12.18
C THR A 326 -3.02 -39.10 12.31
N ASN A 327 -3.53 -38.67 13.48
CA ASN A 327 -4.97 -38.56 13.71
C ASN A 327 -5.53 -37.29 13.07
N PRO A 328 -6.54 -37.37 12.16
CA PRO A 328 -7.11 -36.22 11.48
C PRO A 328 -7.73 -35.17 12.43
N GLU A 329 -8.36 -35.59 13.52
CA GLU A 329 -8.98 -34.68 14.49
C GLU A 329 -7.92 -33.85 15.25
N GLU A 330 -6.84 -34.51 15.70
CA GLU A 330 -5.73 -33.82 16.35
C GLU A 330 -5.02 -32.88 15.40
N LEU A 331 -4.86 -33.26 14.14
CA LEU A 331 -4.24 -32.43 13.11
C LEU A 331 -5.07 -31.17 12.82
N HIS A 332 -6.40 -31.30 12.85
CA HIS A 332 -7.30 -30.16 12.67
C HIS A 332 -7.24 -29.21 13.87
N LEU A 333 -7.20 -29.72 15.10
CA LEU A 333 -7.01 -28.89 16.31
C LEU A 333 -5.66 -28.16 16.29
N ASP A 334 -4.60 -28.83 15.81
CA ASP A 334 -3.29 -28.20 15.65
C ASP A 334 -3.35 -27.06 14.58
N SER A 335 -4.10 -27.23 13.50
CA SER A 335 -4.26 -26.18 12.46
C SER A 335 -5.02 -24.96 12.97
N GLU A 336 -6.07 -25.17 13.78
CA GLU A 336 -6.79 -24.07 14.45
C GLU A 336 -5.86 -23.29 15.40
N ALA A 337 -5.10 -24.01 16.22
CA ALA A 337 -4.13 -23.42 17.14
C ALA A 337 -3.05 -22.62 16.38
N VAL A 338 -2.56 -23.14 15.24
CA VAL A 338 -1.59 -22.44 14.39
C VAL A 338 -2.20 -21.17 13.79
N LEU A 339 -3.42 -21.22 13.26
CA LEU A 339 -4.09 -20.03 12.71
C LEU A 339 -4.23 -18.93 13.77
N LYS A 340 -4.75 -19.28 14.96
CA LYS A 340 -4.88 -18.35 16.07
C LYS A 340 -3.51 -17.80 16.52
N SER A 341 -2.47 -18.63 16.47
CA SER A 341 -1.11 -18.21 16.82
C SER A 341 -0.56 -17.19 15.80
N ILE A 342 -0.77 -17.40 14.49
CA ILE A 342 -0.36 -16.46 13.45
C ILE A 342 -1.08 -15.11 13.64
N GLU A 343 -2.38 -15.15 13.88
CA GLU A 343 -3.18 -13.94 14.11
C GLU A 343 -2.71 -13.21 15.39
N ALA A 344 -2.65 -13.94 16.52
CA ALA A 344 -2.36 -13.34 17.82
C ALA A 344 -0.91 -12.89 17.97
N GLN A 345 0.06 -13.61 17.40
CA GLN A 345 1.49 -13.32 17.61
C GLN A 345 2.05 -12.37 16.56
N HIS A 346 1.72 -12.59 15.30
CA HIS A 346 2.32 -11.86 14.19
C HIS A 346 1.39 -10.83 13.55
N GLY A 347 0.06 -11.00 13.69
CA GLY A 347 -0.92 -10.13 13.03
C GLY A 347 -0.83 -10.16 11.52
N LEU A 348 -0.33 -11.27 10.94
CA LEU A 348 -0.26 -11.47 9.50
C LEU A 348 -1.62 -11.86 8.92
N PHE A 349 -2.43 -12.62 9.68
CA PHE A 349 -3.85 -12.79 9.42
C PHE A 349 -4.67 -11.96 10.40
N VAL A 350 -5.81 -11.48 9.94
CA VAL A 350 -6.79 -10.71 10.73
C VAL A 350 -8.19 -11.23 10.42
N GLU A 351 -8.96 -11.51 11.47
CA GLU A 351 -10.38 -11.83 11.34
C GLU A 351 -11.16 -10.55 11.03
N ARG A 352 -11.67 -10.40 9.81
CA ARG A 352 -12.43 -9.23 9.33
C ARG A 352 -13.91 -9.30 9.69
N ALA A 353 -14.44 -10.51 9.77
CA ALA A 353 -15.76 -10.83 10.27
C ALA A 353 -15.70 -12.25 10.86
N ARG A 354 -16.69 -12.65 11.64
CA ARG A 354 -16.70 -13.94 12.33
C ARG A 354 -16.41 -15.10 11.38
N GLY A 355 -15.27 -15.76 11.58
CA GLY A 355 -14.80 -16.89 10.77
C GLY A 355 -14.38 -16.52 9.34
N ILE A 356 -14.09 -15.24 9.06
CA ILE A 356 -13.59 -14.74 7.78
C ILE A 356 -12.29 -13.98 8.00
N TYR A 357 -11.23 -14.45 7.41
CA TYR A 357 -9.88 -13.95 7.55
C TYR A 357 -9.36 -13.31 6.28
N SER A 358 -8.40 -12.41 6.41
CA SER A 358 -7.55 -11.91 5.32
C SER A 358 -6.11 -11.77 5.80
N PHE A 359 -5.17 -11.62 4.88
CA PHE A 359 -3.89 -11.02 5.25
C PHE A 359 -4.12 -9.62 5.82
N SER A 360 -3.30 -9.20 6.78
CA SER A 360 -3.42 -7.87 7.42
C SER A 360 -3.21 -6.73 6.43
N HIS A 361 -2.28 -6.92 5.49
CA HIS A 361 -1.95 -6.02 4.40
C HIS A 361 -1.91 -6.80 3.08
N LEU A 362 -2.40 -6.18 2.00
CA LEU A 362 -2.34 -6.77 0.66
C LEU A 362 -0.88 -6.99 0.23
N THR A 363 0.00 -6.08 0.59
CA THR A 363 1.44 -6.17 0.37
C THR A 363 2.06 -7.48 0.88
N PHE A 364 1.64 -7.96 2.05
CA PHE A 364 2.13 -9.24 2.57
C PHE A 364 1.57 -10.43 1.81
N HIS A 365 0.33 -10.34 1.34
CA HIS A 365 -0.27 -11.36 0.48
C HIS A 365 0.50 -11.48 -0.83
N GLU A 366 0.77 -10.35 -1.48
CA GLU A 366 1.56 -10.25 -2.72
C GLU A 366 3.00 -10.75 -2.53
N TYR A 367 3.65 -10.35 -1.41
CA TYR A 367 5.01 -10.79 -1.07
C TYR A 367 5.11 -12.31 -0.92
N PHE A 368 4.23 -12.92 -0.13
CA PHE A 368 4.25 -14.36 0.07
C PHE A 368 3.88 -15.14 -1.18
N ALA A 369 2.97 -14.62 -2.02
CA ALA A 369 2.64 -15.21 -3.32
C ALA A 369 3.86 -15.20 -4.26
N ALA A 370 4.57 -14.07 -4.38
CA ALA A 370 5.81 -13.96 -5.14
C ALA A 370 6.90 -14.91 -4.61
N ARG A 371 7.09 -14.94 -3.29
CA ARG A 371 8.05 -15.83 -2.63
C ARG A 371 7.78 -17.31 -2.93
N GLN A 372 6.51 -17.73 -2.98
CA GLN A 372 6.15 -19.11 -3.34
C GLN A 372 6.63 -19.46 -4.75
N LEU A 373 6.52 -18.53 -5.69
CA LEU A 373 6.85 -18.77 -7.10
C LEU A 373 8.36 -18.89 -7.34
N VAL A 374 9.18 -18.06 -6.68
CA VAL A 374 10.63 -17.96 -6.99
C VAL A 374 11.53 -18.55 -5.90
N VAL A 375 11.18 -18.43 -4.63
CA VAL A 375 12.05 -18.86 -3.51
C VAL A 375 11.67 -20.24 -2.99
N SER A 376 10.38 -20.49 -2.75
CA SER A 376 9.89 -21.73 -2.15
C SER A 376 9.68 -22.86 -3.15
N THR A 377 9.71 -22.54 -4.46
CA THR A 377 9.51 -23.53 -5.52
C THR A 377 10.77 -24.35 -5.75
N SER A 378 10.61 -25.68 -5.85
CA SER A 378 11.74 -26.56 -6.17
C SER A 378 12.31 -26.27 -7.57
N PRO A 379 13.62 -26.44 -7.78
CA PRO A 379 14.24 -26.16 -9.09
C PRO A 379 13.58 -26.88 -10.27
N SER A 380 13.05 -28.08 -10.04
CA SER A 380 12.36 -28.87 -11.10
C SER A 380 11.01 -28.28 -11.50
N LYS A 381 10.38 -27.43 -10.67
CA LYS A 381 9.08 -26.80 -10.92
C LYS A 381 9.22 -25.31 -11.26
N LEU A 382 10.43 -24.74 -11.10
CA LEU A 382 10.64 -23.30 -11.25
C LEU A 382 10.24 -22.80 -12.64
N ALA A 383 10.63 -23.50 -13.71
CA ALA A 383 10.28 -23.10 -15.07
C ALA A 383 8.77 -23.02 -15.30
N ALA A 384 8.01 -23.98 -14.76
CA ALA A 384 6.55 -23.96 -14.83
C ALA A 384 5.95 -22.83 -13.99
N ALA A 385 6.50 -22.55 -12.81
CA ALA A 385 6.06 -21.47 -11.94
C ALA A 385 6.31 -20.09 -12.60
N LEU A 386 7.47 -19.89 -13.22
CA LEU A 386 7.78 -18.67 -13.98
C LEU A 386 6.85 -18.51 -15.20
N GLN A 387 6.56 -19.60 -15.92
CA GLN A 387 5.63 -19.56 -17.05
C GLN A 387 4.20 -19.21 -16.57
N ASN A 388 3.76 -19.74 -15.44
CA ASN A 388 2.48 -19.35 -14.83
C ASN A 388 2.48 -17.87 -14.47
N LEU A 389 3.51 -17.37 -13.80
CA LEU A 389 3.65 -15.95 -13.43
C LEU A 389 3.53 -15.03 -14.64
N VAL A 390 4.28 -15.31 -15.71
CA VAL A 390 4.29 -14.46 -16.93
C VAL A 390 2.96 -14.52 -17.69
N SER A 391 2.16 -15.59 -17.57
CA SER A 391 0.84 -15.67 -18.19
C SER A 391 -0.12 -14.60 -17.67
N HIS A 392 0.15 -14.03 -16.49
CA HIS A 392 -0.63 -12.97 -15.86
C HIS A 392 -0.10 -11.56 -16.12
N ILE A 393 0.82 -11.36 -17.05
CA ILE A 393 1.53 -10.08 -17.27
C ILE A 393 0.60 -8.91 -17.63
N THR A 394 -0.58 -9.19 -18.15
CA THR A 394 -1.62 -8.19 -18.47
C THR A 394 -2.66 -8.01 -17.35
N ASP A 395 -2.63 -8.84 -16.32
CA ASP A 395 -3.52 -8.71 -15.16
C ASP A 395 -2.92 -7.73 -14.14
N LYS A 396 -3.56 -6.58 -13.96
CA LYS A 396 -3.10 -5.53 -13.03
C LYS A 396 -2.89 -6.03 -11.60
N ARG A 397 -3.66 -7.03 -11.16
CA ARG A 397 -3.52 -7.61 -9.82
C ARG A 397 -2.15 -8.25 -9.62
N TRP A 398 -1.56 -8.82 -10.69
CA TRP A 398 -0.29 -9.52 -10.65
C TRP A 398 0.93 -8.61 -10.76
N ARG A 399 0.71 -7.31 -11.04
CA ARG A 399 1.82 -6.35 -11.24
C ARG A 399 2.81 -6.36 -10.10
N GLU A 400 2.35 -6.20 -8.85
CA GLU A 400 3.23 -6.18 -7.68
C GLU A 400 3.88 -7.54 -7.42
N VAL A 401 3.14 -8.64 -7.62
CA VAL A 401 3.70 -10.00 -7.49
C VAL A 401 4.84 -10.23 -8.48
N ILE A 402 4.72 -9.73 -9.72
CA ILE A 402 5.77 -9.83 -10.76
C ILE A 402 7.01 -9.01 -10.34
N LEU A 403 6.83 -7.76 -9.90
CA LEU A 403 7.92 -6.90 -9.43
C LEU A 403 8.68 -7.54 -8.25
N LEU A 404 7.94 -8.06 -7.27
CA LEU A 404 8.51 -8.74 -6.11
C LEU A 404 9.23 -10.04 -6.51
N ALA A 405 8.67 -10.80 -7.44
CA ALA A 405 9.30 -12.03 -7.94
C ALA A 405 10.65 -11.75 -8.64
N VAL A 406 10.72 -10.70 -9.45
CA VAL A 406 11.96 -10.25 -10.09
C VAL A 406 12.97 -9.82 -9.02
N GLY A 407 12.58 -9.02 -8.03
CA GLY A 407 13.46 -8.58 -6.93
C GLY A 407 13.93 -9.70 -6.00
N MET A 408 13.17 -10.81 -5.88
CA MET A 408 13.54 -11.98 -5.08
C MET A 408 14.36 -13.02 -5.86
N ALA A 409 14.35 -12.96 -7.20
CA ALA A 409 15.05 -13.91 -8.03
C ALA A 409 16.57 -13.75 -7.86
N ARG A 410 17.30 -14.87 -7.71
CA ARG A 410 18.78 -14.84 -7.64
C ARG A 410 19.41 -14.34 -8.95
N GLU A 411 18.85 -14.77 -10.07
CA GLU A 411 19.14 -14.30 -11.42
C GLU A 411 17.80 -14.09 -12.11
N ALA A 412 17.54 -12.87 -12.60
CA ALA A 412 16.27 -12.50 -13.19
C ALA A 412 16.22 -12.70 -14.72
N ASP A 413 17.34 -13.11 -15.34
CA ASP A 413 17.49 -13.25 -16.80
C ASP A 413 16.34 -14.05 -17.43
N ASP A 414 16.13 -15.29 -16.94
CA ASP A 414 15.13 -16.20 -17.52
C ASP A 414 13.71 -15.62 -17.37
N LEU A 415 13.39 -15.02 -16.23
CA LEU A 415 12.09 -14.42 -15.98
C LEU A 415 11.84 -13.23 -16.91
N LEU A 416 12.80 -12.31 -17.04
CA LEU A 416 12.69 -11.15 -17.91
C LEU A 416 12.59 -11.51 -19.40
N LEU A 417 13.35 -12.53 -19.86
CA LEU A 417 13.26 -13.04 -21.22
C LEU A 417 11.89 -13.70 -21.49
N LEU A 418 11.36 -14.46 -20.51
CA LEU A 418 10.01 -15.03 -20.61
C LEU A 418 8.96 -13.92 -20.66
N MET A 419 9.07 -12.87 -19.83
CA MET A 419 8.19 -11.70 -19.88
C MET A 419 8.22 -11.08 -21.28
N LYS A 420 9.42 -10.78 -21.81
CA LYS A 420 9.57 -10.19 -23.15
C LYS A 420 8.89 -11.05 -24.23
N LYS A 421 9.13 -12.36 -24.20
CA LYS A 421 8.49 -13.30 -25.14
C LYS A 421 6.97 -13.32 -25.02
N GLN A 422 6.43 -13.30 -23.81
CA GLN A 422 4.98 -13.25 -23.57
C GLN A 422 4.38 -11.94 -24.08
N ILE A 423 5.04 -10.80 -23.81
CA ILE A 423 4.62 -9.49 -24.28
C ILE A 423 4.57 -9.47 -25.81
N ASP A 424 5.60 -9.94 -26.48
CA ASP A 424 5.65 -9.97 -27.94
C ASP A 424 4.52 -10.82 -28.54
N SER A 425 4.16 -11.90 -27.87
CA SER A 425 3.06 -12.79 -28.32
C SER A 425 1.68 -12.10 -28.33
N LEU A 426 1.48 -11.02 -27.55
CA LEU A 426 0.21 -10.29 -27.49
C LEU A 426 -0.21 -9.70 -28.85
N LEU A 427 0.77 -9.27 -29.66
CA LEU A 427 0.52 -8.64 -30.96
C LEU A 427 0.93 -9.50 -32.16
N ALA A 428 1.59 -10.64 -31.94
CA ALA A 428 2.18 -11.46 -33.01
C ALA A 428 1.19 -11.94 -34.08
N GLY A 429 -0.08 -12.17 -33.71
CA GLY A 429 -1.11 -12.68 -34.62
C GLY A 429 -1.92 -11.64 -35.40
N ASP A 430 -1.59 -10.35 -35.29
CA ASP A 430 -2.35 -9.26 -35.92
C ASP A 430 -1.47 -8.48 -36.90
N GLU A 431 -1.66 -8.68 -38.21
CA GLU A 431 -0.87 -8.05 -39.27
C GLU A 431 -0.89 -6.52 -39.21
N LYS A 432 -2.04 -5.93 -38.81
CA LYS A 432 -2.20 -4.47 -38.72
C LYS A 432 -1.37 -3.90 -37.56
N LEU A 433 -1.40 -4.58 -36.40
CA LEU A 433 -0.58 -4.20 -35.25
C LEU A 433 0.91 -4.41 -35.49
N GLN A 434 1.27 -5.47 -36.25
CA GLN A 434 2.67 -5.66 -36.69
C GLN A 434 3.13 -4.56 -37.66
N SER A 435 2.25 -4.14 -38.59
CA SER A 435 2.54 -3.02 -39.51
C SER A 435 2.69 -1.71 -38.74
N PHE A 436 1.91 -1.50 -37.70
CA PHE A 436 2.06 -0.34 -36.81
C PHE A 436 3.42 -0.37 -36.09
N LEU A 437 3.84 -1.49 -35.52
CA LEU A 437 5.16 -1.61 -34.89
C LEU A 437 6.29 -1.39 -35.90
N ALA A 438 6.17 -1.89 -37.13
CA ALA A 438 7.14 -1.64 -38.20
C ALA A 438 7.26 -0.15 -38.52
N TRP A 439 6.12 0.55 -38.62
CA TRP A 439 6.11 1.99 -38.79
C TRP A 439 6.78 2.72 -37.60
N VAL A 440 6.50 2.30 -36.36
CA VAL A 440 7.12 2.89 -35.15
C VAL A 440 8.64 2.77 -35.21
N ASP A 441 9.18 1.60 -35.60
CA ASP A 441 10.63 1.38 -35.72
C ASP A 441 11.23 2.23 -36.86
N GLU A 442 10.62 2.20 -38.05
CA GLU A 442 11.05 3.00 -39.21
C GLU A 442 11.06 4.50 -38.86
N LYS A 443 9.97 5.00 -38.27
CA LYS A 443 9.86 6.40 -37.87
C LYS A 443 10.91 6.78 -36.84
N SER A 444 11.13 5.95 -35.82
CA SER A 444 12.13 6.21 -34.79
C SER A 444 13.55 6.32 -35.35
N ARG A 445 13.88 5.54 -36.39
CA ARG A 445 15.19 5.58 -37.08
C ARG A 445 15.35 6.75 -38.03
N SER A 446 14.26 7.32 -38.53
CA SER A 446 14.28 8.47 -39.44
C SER A 446 14.57 9.80 -38.73
N VAL A 447 14.50 9.82 -37.41
CA VAL A 447 14.67 11.03 -36.59
C VAL A 447 16.08 11.09 -36.02
N ASN A 448 16.76 12.20 -36.19
CA ASN A 448 18.05 12.44 -35.56
C ASN A 448 17.85 13.16 -34.22
N ALA A 449 17.53 12.39 -33.18
CA ALA A 449 17.33 12.89 -31.82
C ALA A 449 18.47 12.43 -30.89
N PRO A 450 18.84 13.22 -29.86
CA PRO A 450 19.95 12.88 -28.95
C PRO A 450 19.58 11.81 -27.92
N TYR A 451 18.44 11.14 -28.09
CA TYR A 451 17.87 10.19 -27.14
C TYR A 451 18.15 8.74 -27.54
N LYS A 452 18.00 7.81 -26.59
CA LYS A 452 18.03 6.38 -26.90
C LYS A 452 16.97 6.04 -27.95
N LEU A 453 17.35 5.27 -28.97
CA LEU A 453 16.43 4.87 -30.04
C LEU A 453 15.16 4.19 -29.52
N THR A 454 15.29 3.39 -28.45
CA THR A 454 14.15 2.72 -27.80
C THR A 454 13.19 3.71 -27.15
N ALA A 455 13.69 4.78 -26.57
CA ALA A 455 12.87 5.84 -26.00
C ALA A 455 12.13 6.64 -27.08
N VAL A 456 12.81 6.94 -28.19
CA VAL A 456 12.19 7.55 -29.38
C VAL A 456 11.10 6.63 -29.95
N ARG A 457 11.33 5.33 -29.96
CA ARG A 457 10.35 4.33 -30.40
C ARG A 457 9.12 4.32 -29.45
N ALA A 458 9.33 4.34 -28.14
CA ALA A 458 8.27 4.42 -27.15
C ALA A 458 7.46 5.71 -27.29
N TYR A 459 8.12 6.82 -27.58
CA TYR A 459 7.46 8.09 -27.84
C TYR A 459 6.51 8.02 -29.05
N TYR A 460 6.96 7.53 -30.21
CA TYR A 460 6.10 7.44 -31.40
C TYR A 460 5.00 6.37 -31.24
N PHE A 461 5.28 5.31 -30.51
CA PHE A 461 4.25 4.32 -30.16
C PHE A 461 3.13 4.97 -29.33
N ALA A 462 3.48 5.68 -28.25
CA ALA A 462 2.52 6.34 -27.38
C ALA A 462 1.71 7.40 -28.13
N LEU A 463 2.38 8.22 -28.91
CA LEU A 463 1.77 9.30 -29.66
C LEU A 463 0.74 8.80 -30.70
N ALA A 464 1.09 7.84 -31.54
CA ALA A 464 0.20 7.30 -32.56
C ALA A 464 -0.80 6.26 -32.01
N GLY A 465 -0.44 5.56 -30.95
CA GLY A 465 -1.28 4.61 -30.23
C GLY A 465 -2.21 5.25 -29.19
N LYS A 466 -2.13 6.58 -29.01
CA LYS A 466 -2.90 7.35 -28.02
C LYS A 466 -2.69 6.82 -26.58
N GLN A 467 -1.43 6.59 -26.22
CA GLN A 467 -1.01 6.19 -24.87
C GLN A 467 -0.31 7.37 -24.16
N GLU A 468 -0.06 7.23 -22.87
CA GLU A 468 0.71 8.20 -22.09
C GLU A 468 2.18 8.24 -22.55
N LEU A 469 2.82 9.42 -22.51
CA LEU A 469 4.21 9.59 -22.97
C LEU A 469 5.27 9.23 -21.92
N ASP A 470 4.86 8.98 -20.68
CA ASP A 470 5.73 8.72 -19.52
C ASP A 470 6.68 7.52 -19.71
N PHE A 471 6.29 6.54 -20.51
CA PHE A 471 7.12 5.38 -20.81
C PHE A 471 8.41 5.74 -21.56
N ALA A 472 8.34 6.69 -22.51
CA ALA A 472 9.54 7.17 -23.19
C ALA A 472 10.53 7.80 -22.20
N HIS A 473 10.05 8.60 -21.27
CA HIS A 473 10.84 9.20 -20.21
C HIS A 473 11.43 8.14 -19.25
N SER A 474 10.69 7.08 -18.94
CA SER A 474 11.20 6.00 -18.09
C SER A 474 12.41 5.23 -18.72
N ILE A 475 12.51 5.21 -20.05
CA ILE A 475 13.65 4.59 -20.77
C ILE A 475 14.83 5.57 -20.88
N ASP A 476 14.56 6.85 -21.10
CA ASP A 476 15.55 7.90 -21.20
C ASP A 476 15.08 9.18 -20.53
N LEU A 477 15.58 9.43 -19.33
CA LEU A 477 15.23 10.58 -18.49
C LEU A 477 15.58 11.94 -19.10
N THR A 478 16.37 11.97 -20.20
CA THR A 478 16.73 13.20 -20.89
C THR A 478 15.64 13.72 -21.83
N ILE A 479 14.61 12.89 -22.10
CA ILE A 479 13.44 13.34 -22.89
C ILE A 479 12.60 14.29 -22.06
N ASP A 480 12.51 15.55 -22.51
CA ASP A 480 11.57 16.50 -21.94
C ASP A 480 10.18 16.25 -22.54
N LEU A 481 9.27 15.70 -21.74
CA LEU A 481 7.90 15.35 -22.17
C LEU A 481 7.03 16.59 -22.41
N ASP A 482 7.33 17.71 -21.74
CA ASP A 482 6.58 18.94 -21.89
C ASP A 482 6.96 19.67 -23.20
N TYR A 483 8.23 19.53 -23.63
CA TYR A 483 8.75 20.15 -24.85
C TYR A 483 9.80 19.30 -25.57
N PRO A 484 9.44 18.14 -26.16
CA PRO A 484 10.38 17.34 -26.95
C PRO A 484 10.65 18.05 -28.30
N ILE A 485 11.52 19.05 -28.27
CA ILE A 485 11.81 19.96 -29.40
C ILE A 485 12.30 19.19 -30.64
N ASP A 486 13.02 18.10 -30.43
CA ASP A 486 13.65 17.30 -31.48
C ASP A 486 12.76 16.20 -32.04
N LEU A 487 11.58 15.98 -31.43
CA LEU A 487 10.57 15.04 -31.89
C LEU A 487 9.39 15.80 -32.52
N ASP A 488 8.57 15.13 -33.29
CA ASP A 488 7.48 15.72 -34.07
C ASP A 488 6.28 16.20 -33.24
N HIS A 489 6.45 16.42 -31.93
CA HIS A 489 5.41 16.82 -30.99
C HIS A 489 4.60 18.06 -31.44
N ARG A 490 5.28 19.05 -32.00
CA ARG A 490 4.70 20.29 -32.45
C ARG A 490 3.63 20.13 -33.56
N TYR A 491 3.76 19.05 -34.34
CA TYR A 491 2.84 18.81 -35.46
C TYR A 491 1.63 17.98 -35.08
N ILE A 492 1.73 17.21 -34.01
CA ILE A 492 0.74 16.20 -33.65
C ILE A 492 -0.26 16.72 -32.62
N LEU A 493 0.07 17.73 -31.82
CA LEU A 493 -0.87 18.39 -30.93
C LEU A 493 -2.20 18.74 -31.59
N PRO A 494 -2.24 19.37 -32.79
CA PRO A 494 -3.49 19.67 -33.47
C PRO A 494 -4.31 18.44 -33.86
N ILE A 495 -3.66 17.29 -34.11
CA ILE A 495 -4.33 16.04 -34.53
C ILE A 495 -4.99 15.35 -33.33
N SER A 496 -4.32 15.29 -32.19
CA SER A 496 -4.85 14.64 -31.00
C SER A 496 -6.10 15.33 -30.45
N TYR A 497 -6.21 16.65 -30.60
CA TYR A 497 -7.40 17.41 -30.24
C TYR A 497 -8.61 17.11 -31.13
N SER A 498 -8.38 16.81 -32.38
CA SER A 498 -9.45 16.55 -33.36
C SER A 498 -10.17 15.22 -33.12
N TYR A 499 -9.58 14.29 -32.39
CA TYR A 499 -10.10 12.94 -32.13
C TYR A 499 -10.64 12.71 -30.71
N GLY A 500 -10.92 13.76 -29.92
CA GLY A 500 -11.74 13.64 -28.72
C GLY A 500 -10.98 13.58 -27.38
N PHE A 501 -9.77 14.14 -27.28
CA PHE A 501 -9.15 14.43 -25.99
C PHE A 501 -9.55 15.83 -25.50
N SER A 502 -10.51 15.88 -24.59
CA SER A 502 -11.16 17.10 -24.11
C SER A 502 -10.48 17.70 -22.87
N ASN A 503 -9.19 17.91 -22.77
CA ASN A 503 -8.67 18.62 -21.57
C ASN A 503 -7.32 19.35 -21.71
N VAL A 504 -6.78 19.61 -22.89
CA VAL A 504 -5.56 20.41 -23.00
C VAL A 504 -5.77 21.56 -23.97
N ILE A 505 -5.60 22.77 -23.50
CA ILE A 505 -5.79 24.01 -24.22
C ILE A 505 -4.57 24.29 -25.10
N PRO A 506 -4.71 24.50 -26.44
CA PRO A 506 -3.58 24.93 -27.26
C PRO A 506 -3.20 26.36 -26.91
N PHE A 507 -1.92 26.57 -26.67
CA PHE A 507 -1.37 27.92 -26.51
C PHE A 507 -1.58 28.77 -27.77
N ILE A 508 -2.34 29.80 -27.63
CA ILE A 508 -2.35 30.91 -28.59
C ILE A 508 -1.22 31.84 -28.15
N ASP A 509 -0.12 31.85 -28.90
CA ASP A 509 0.93 32.84 -28.70
C ASP A 509 0.48 34.20 -29.26
N HIS A 510 -0.19 34.94 -28.41
CA HIS A 510 -0.12 36.39 -28.48
C HIS A 510 0.81 36.78 -27.32
N GLY A 511 1.86 37.52 -27.63
CA GLY A 511 2.69 38.21 -26.66
C GLY A 511 1.85 38.98 -25.66
N PHE A 512 1.25 38.26 -24.70
CA PHE A 512 0.50 38.81 -23.59
C PHE A 512 1.49 39.16 -22.47
N SER A 513 1.95 40.41 -22.51
CA SER A 513 2.28 41.12 -21.31
C SER A 513 1.03 41.24 -20.43
N ASP A 514 1.08 40.54 -19.32
CA ASP A 514 0.48 40.88 -18.02
C ASP A 514 -0.80 41.75 -18.02
N ARG A 515 -1.97 41.18 -18.40
CA ARG A 515 -3.28 41.69 -17.99
C ARG A 515 -4.27 40.56 -17.86
N ARG A 516 -4.60 40.21 -16.60
CA ARG A 516 -5.72 39.33 -16.22
C ARG A 516 -7.03 40.04 -16.53
N ASP A 517 -7.62 39.78 -17.70
CA ASP A 517 -8.98 40.20 -18.05
C ASP A 517 -9.94 39.00 -17.88
N PRO A 518 -10.92 39.07 -16.97
CA PRO A 518 -11.89 37.97 -16.74
C PRO A 518 -12.78 37.66 -17.96
N SER A 519 -12.84 38.55 -18.97
CA SER A 519 -13.57 38.29 -20.22
C SER A 519 -12.85 37.31 -21.14
N VAL A 520 -11.55 37.10 -20.93
CA VAL A 520 -10.72 36.15 -21.69
C VAL A 520 -10.95 34.73 -21.19
N GLU A 521 -11.22 34.52 -19.90
CA GLU A 521 -11.53 33.18 -19.33
C GLU A 521 -12.78 32.53 -19.94
N ARG A 522 -13.79 33.33 -20.37
CA ARG A 522 -14.98 32.79 -21.02
C ARG A 522 -14.76 32.35 -22.48
N ARG A 523 -13.70 32.80 -23.13
CA ARG A 523 -13.33 32.38 -24.49
C ARG A 523 -12.59 31.07 -24.57
N PHE A 524 -11.98 30.61 -23.44
CA PHE A 524 -11.20 29.39 -23.40
C PHE A 524 -12.01 28.10 -23.18
N ILE A 525 -13.32 28.18 -22.88
CA ILE A 525 -14.16 27.02 -22.53
C ILE A 525 -14.70 26.26 -23.76
N PHE A 526 -14.56 26.77 -25.00
CA PHE A 526 -15.19 26.18 -26.19
C PHE A 526 -14.27 26.07 -27.42
N SER A 527 -12.98 25.85 -27.31
CA SER A 527 -12.18 25.77 -28.53
C SER A 527 -11.67 24.36 -28.83
N ASP A 528 -12.50 23.56 -29.49
CA ASP A 528 -12.06 22.39 -30.27
C ASP A 528 -11.39 22.80 -31.60
N VAL A 529 -10.80 23.99 -31.65
CA VAL A 529 -10.26 24.56 -32.89
C VAL A 529 -8.74 24.57 -32.80
N PRO A 530 -8.03 23.77 -33.58
CA PRO A 530 -6.58 23.82 -33.66
C PRO A 530 -6.13 25.10 -34.37
N VAL A 531 -5.61 26.04 -33.61
CA VAL A 531 -4.93 27.21 -34.18
C VAL A 531 -3.49 26.85 -34.45
N ILE A 532 -3.09 26.77 -35.70
CA ILE A 532 -1.69 26.54 -36.08
C ILE A 532 -0.88 27.77 -35.70
N ASN A 533 -0.07 27.63 -34.64
CA ASN A 533 0.84 28.69 -34.22
C ASN A 533 2.13 28.68 -35.05
N PHE A 534 2.21 29.56 -36.05
CA PHE A 534 3.39 29.64 -36.92
C PHE A 534 4.66 30.19 -36.23
N ALA A 535 4.56 30.83 -35.07
CA ALA A 535 5.75 31.25 -34.34
C ALA A 535 6.56 30.03 -33.83
N MET A 536 5.90 28.94 -33.52
CA MET A 536 6.58 27.68 -33.13
C MET A 536 7.32 27.03 -34.31
N TYR A 537 6.91 27.33 -35.56
CA TYR A 537 7.56 26.73 -36.76
C TYR A 537 8.78 27.52 -37.24
N GLN A 538 9.09 28.70 -36.69
CA GLN A 538 10.28 29.47 -37.09
C GLN A 538 11.62 28.78 -36.77
N GLN A 539 11.58 27.80 -35.91
CA GLN A 539 12.78 27.00 -35.54
C GLN A 539 12.95 25.74 -36.38
N ILE A 540 12.09 25.50 -37.38
CA ILE A 540 12.13 24.31 -38.22
C ILE A 540 12.81 24.66 -39.52
N SER A 541 13.79 23.84 -39.93
CA SER A 541 14.57 24.02 -41.16
C SER A 541 13.87 23.52 -42.43
N ASP A 542 12.66 22.94 -42.31
CA ASP A 542 11.93 22.37 -43.45
C ASP A 542 10.99 23.41 -44.09
N GLU A 543 11.55 24.17 -45.02
CA GLU A 543 10.83 25.23 -45.74
C GLU A 543 9.61 24.70 -46.53
N ARG A 544 9.70 23.47 -47.06
CA ARG A 544 8.62 22.86 -47.86
C ARG A 544 7.39 22.54 -46.98
N LEU A 545 7.61 21.94 -45.85
CA LEU A 545 6.55 21.65 -44.87
C LEU A 545 5.87 22.95 -44.40
N ILE A 546 6.68 23.96 -44.05
CA ILE A 546 6.17 25.26 -43.58
C ILE A 546 5.30 25.91 -44.66
N GLN A 547 5.74 25.88 -45.92
CA GLN A 547 4.96 26.45 -46.99
C GLN A 547 3.60 25.73 -47.19
N ARG A 548 3.61 24.40 -47.19
CA ARG A 548 2.37 23.61 -47.28
C ARG A 548 1.39 23.86 -46.13
N LEU A 549 1.91 24.02 -44.93
CA LEU A 549 1.08 24.35 -43.76
C LEU A 549 0.53 25.79 -43.83
N ARG A 550 1.30 26.73 -44.39
CA ARG A 550 0.80 28.11 -44.67
C ARG A 550 -0.33 28.08 -45.70
N ASP A 551 -0.16 27.35 -46.79
CA ASP A 551 -1.18 27.20 -47.82
C ASP A 551 -2.50 26.63 -47.29
N LEU A 552 -2.40 25.70 -46.31
CA LEU A 552 -3.57 25.20 -45.59
C LEU A 552 -4.23 26.27 -44.71
N LYS A 553 -3.42 27.00 -43.92
CA LYS A 553 -3.91 28.08 -43.06
C LYS A 553 -4.59 29.18 -43.81
N ASP A 554 -4.01 29.63 -44.94
CA ASP A 554 -4.50 30.76 -45.72
C ASP A 554 -5.86 30.49 -46.40
N ARG A 555 -6.31 29.20 -46.41
CA ARG A 555 -7.64 28.81 -46.86
C ARG A 555 -8.71 28.97 -45.79
N MET A 556 -8.33 29.16 -44.52
CA MET A 556 -9.26 29.39 -43.42
C MET A 556 -9.39 30.88 -43.13
N PRO A 557 -10.59 31.36 -42.72
CA PRO A 557 -10.76 32.75 -42.28
C PRO A 557 -9.84 33.05 -41.08
N ASP A 558 -9.39 34.32 -41.01
CA ASP A 558 -8.57 34.78 -39.88
C ASP A 558 -9.44 34.85 -38.59
N PRO A 559 -9.16 34.07 -37.57
CA PRO A 559 -9.93 34.06 -36.32
C PRO A 559 -9.88 35.41 -35.58
N ASN A 560 -8.86 36.25 -35.86
CA ASN A 560 -8.73 37.58 -35.26
C ASN A 560 -9.62 38.64 -35.94
N GLN A 561 -10.05 38.40 -37.18
CA GLN A 561 -10.94 39.33 -37.90
C GLN A 561 -12.41 39.07 -37.56
N ASP A 562 -12.87 37.83 -37.65
CA ASP A 562 -14.24 37.44 -37.29
C ASP A 562 -14.27 36.03 -36.70
N TRP A 563 -14.30 35.95 -35.37
CA TRP A 563 -14.34 34.70 -34.64
C TRP A 563 -15.58 33.85 -34.93
N ASN A 564 -16.76 34.46 -35.03
CA ASN A 564 -18.00 33.72 -35.25
C ASN A 564 -18.05 33.13 -36.67
N TYR A 565 -17.55 33.87 -37.65
CA TYR A 565 -17.43 33.36 -39.02
C TYR A 565 -16.39 32.24 -39.11
N PHE A 566 -15.26 32.38 -38.39
CA PHE A 566 -14.25 31.34 -38.32
C PHE A 566 -14.80 30.03 -37.72
N ILE A 567 -15.53 30.10 -36.60
CA ILE A 567 -16.15 28.92 -35.97
C ILE A 567 -17.13 28.24 -36.94
N LYS A 568 -17.99 29.00 -37.59
CA LYS A 568 -18.92 28.43 -38.55
C LYS A 568 -18.22 27.74 -39.72
N CYS A 569 -17.21 28.35 -40.31
CA CYS A 569 -16.39 27.72 -41.35
C CYS A 569 -15.67 26.48 -40.87
N TRP A 570 -15.18 26.50 -39.61
CA TRP A 570 -14.54 25.34 -38.99
C TRP A 570 -15.53 24.18 -38.83
N GLU A 571 -16.71 24.41 -38.26
CA GLU A 571 -17.73 23.38 -38.10
C GLU A 571 -18.14 22.74 -39.42
N GLU A 572 -18.23 23.53 -40.47
CA GLU A 572 -18.61 23.08 -41.82
C GLU A 572 -17.49 22.27 -42.52
N ASN A 573 -16.21 22.64 -42.32
CA ASN A 573 -15.09 22.12 -43.12
C ASN A 573 -14.04 21.34 -42.31
N ARG A 574 -14.20 21.20 -40.99
CA ARG A 574 -13.15 20.62 -40.10
C ARG A 574 -12.64 19.26 -40.56
N ASN A 575 -13.52 18.35 -40.96
CA ASN A 575 -13.13 17.01 -41.37
C ASN A 575 -12.23 17.02 -42.61
N GLN A 576 -12.59 17.86 -43.61
CA GLN A 576 -11.76 18.00 -44.79
C GLN A 576 -10.41 18.63 -44.45
N TRP A 577 -10.42 19.71 -43.65
CA TRP A 577 -9.19 20.38 -43.25
C TRP A 577 -8.26 19.49 -42.46
N ILE A 578 -8.79 18.71 -41.50
CA ILE A 578 -8.02 17.72 -40.73
C ILE A 578 -7.42 16.68 -41.67
N THR A 579 -8.19 16.14 -42.60
CA THR A 579 -7.71 15.15 -43.55
C THR A 579 -6.55 15.71 -44.38
N GLU A 580 -6.68 16.93 -44.92
CA GLU A 580 -5.62 17.56 -45.67
C GLU A 580 -4.37 17.88 -44.83
N TYR A 581 -4.57 18.32 -43.58
CA TYR A 581 -3.47 18.53 -42.63
C TYR A 581 -2.73 17.25 -42.35
N CYS A 582 -3.42 16.16 -42.03
CA CYS A 582 -2.83 14.85 -41.83
C CYS A 582 -2.10 14.38 -43.09
N GLN A 583 -2.66 14.59 -44.26
CA GLN A 583 -2.03 14.22 -45.53
C GLN A 583 -0.67 14.94 -45.75
N VAL A 584 -0.61 16.23 -45.44
CA VAL A 584 0.66 16.99 -45.50
C VAL A 584 1.69 16.40 -44.54
N LEU A 585 1.28 16.09 -43.31
CA LEU A 585 2.19 15.50 -42.31
C LEU A 585 2.64 14.08 -42.66
N ILE A 586 1.77 13.27 -43.25
CA ILE A 586 2.11 11.92 -43.73
C ILE A 586 3.16 12.03 -44.84
N GLU A 587 2.94 12.91 -45.82
CA GLU A 587 3.83 13.04 -46.97
C GLU A 587 5.21 13.63 -46.64
N GLU A 588 5.26 14.61 -45.74
CA GLU A 588 6.50 15.32 -45.40
C GLU A 588 7.23 14.72 -44.18
N ARG A 589 6.51 14.12 -43.23
CA ARG A 589 7.08 13.67 -41.94
C ARG A 589 6.76 12.22 -41.59
N ASN A 590 5.94 11.51 -42.36
CA ASN A 590 5.47 10.16 -42.09
C ASN A 590 4.80 10.04 -40.68
N ILE A 591 3.95 11.03 -40.30
CA ILE A 591 3.17 11.07 -39.06
C ILE A 591 1.72 11.44 -39.35
N GLY A 592 0.80 11.17 -38.42
CA GLY A 592 -0.62 11.52 -38.58
C GLY A 592 -1.44 10.46 -39.32
N HIS A 593 -0.93 9.24 -39.43
CA HIS A 593 -1.68 8.13 -40.01
C HIS A 593 -2.92 7.81 -39.20
N ASP A 594 -4.08 7.68 -39.87
CA ASP A 594 -5.28 7.13 -39.25
C ASP A 594 -5.25 5.59 -39.35
N TRP A 595 -4.83 4.97 -38.29
CA TRP A 595 -4.71 3.52 -38.21
C TRP A 595 -6.06 2.79 -38.15
N GLN A 596 -7.17 3.50 -37.85
CA GLN A 596 -8.51 2.93 -37.74
C GLN A 596 -8.54 1.60 -36.96
N PHE A 597 -7.91 1.58 -35.77
CA PHE A 597 -7.89 0.41 -34.91
C PHE A 597 -9.29 0.11 -34.39
N THR A 598 -9.64 -1.18 -34.38
CA THR A 598 -10.82 -1.66 -33.66
C THR A 598 -10.65 -1.49 -32.15
N GLU A 599 -11.73 -1.51 -31.39
CA GLU A 599 -11.66 -1.44 -29.93
C GLU A 599 -10.83 -2.59 -29.33
N GLU A 600 -10.91 -3.79 -29.90
CA GLU A 600 -10.08 -4.93 -29.51
C GLU A 600 -8.58 -4.65 -29.75
N GLN A 601 -8.24 -4.06 -30.91
CA GLN A 601 -6.86 -3.71 -31.24
C GLN A 601 -6.33 -2.60 -30.32
N LYS A 602 -7.15 -1.60 -29.98
CA LYS A 602 -6.79 -0.55 -29.03
C LYS A 602 -6.50 -1.14 -27.63
N GLU A 603 -7.34 -2.06 -27.16
CA GLU A 603 -7.14 -2.72 -25.88
C GLU A 603 -5.87 -3.57 -25.88
N LYS A 604 -5.58 -4.31 -26.97
CA LYS A 604 -4.33 -5.07 -27.13
C LYS A 604 -3.10 -4.16 -27.13
N LEU A 605 -3.16 -3.00 -27.81
CA LEU A 605 -2.07 -2.01 -27.79
C LEU A 605 -1.83 -1.45 -26.39
N LYS A 606 -2.89 -1.16 -25.66
CA LYS A 606 -2.80 -0.71 -24.27
C LYS A 606 -2.17 -1.76 -23.36
N GLN A 607 -2.64 -3.00 -23.43
CA GLN A 607 -2.08 -4.13 -22.66
C GLN A 607 -0.60 -4.34 -23.01
N TYR A 608 -0.25 -4.29 -24.30
CA TYR A 608 1.13 -4.42 -24.77
C TYR A 608 2.01 -3.28 -24.23
N TYR A 609 1.51 -2.06 -24.25
CA TYR A 609 2.21 -0.89 -23.73
C TYR A 609 2.47 -0.99 -22.23
N GLU A 610 1.44 -1.26 -21.45
CA GLU A 610 1.53 -1.43 -20.00
C GLU A 610 2.45 -2.59 -19.59
N ALA A 611 2.42 -3.69 -20.35
CA ALA A 611 3.30 -4.83 -20.10
C ALA A 611 4.78 -4.51 -20.41
N ASN A 612 5.07 -3.75 -21.47
CA ASN A 612 6.44 -3.27 -21.74
C ASN A 612 6.90 -2.28 -20.66
N LYS A 613 6.02 -1.41 -20.17
CA LYS A 613 6.31 -0.49 -19.06
C LYS A 613 6.68 -1.27 -17.78
N LEU A 614 5.90 -2.30 -17.44
CA LEU A 614 6.19 -3.20 -16.32
C LEU A 614 7.55 -3.92 -16.50
N LEU A 615 7.85 -4.40 -17.71
CA LEU A 615 9.13 -5.05 -18.00
C LEU A 615 10.33 -4.10 -17.80
N VAL A 616 10.21 -2.84 -18.22
CA VAL A 616 11.25 -1.83 -18.01
C VAL A 616 11.40 -1.51 -16.52
N GLU A 617 10.30 -1.37 -15.78
CA GLU A 617 10.33 -1.17 -14.33
C GLU A 617 11.01 -2.35 -13.60
N CYS A 618 10.72 -3.60 -14.01
CA CYS A 618 11.43 -4.78 -13.51
C CYS A 618 12.93 -4.73 -13.78
N MET A 619 13.34 -4.33 -14.99
CA MET A 619 14.77 -4.18 -15.34
C MET A 619 15.48 -3.06 -14.56
N GLN A 620 14.75 -2.01 -14.19
CA GLN A 620 15.28 -0.87 -13.42
C GLN A 620 15.26 -1.12 -11.90
N SER A 621 14.49 -2.10 -11.44
CA SER A 621 14.52 -2.51 -10.04
C SER A 621 15.89 -3.09 -9.68
N ASP A 622 16.21 -3.14 -8.38
CA ASP A 622 17.44 -3.75 -7.87
C ASP A 622 17.36 -5.28 -8.01
N CYS A 623 17.55 -5.76 -9.23
CA CYS A 623 17.59 -7.18 -9.57
C CYS A 623 18.91 -7.53 -10.25
N TYR A 624 19.40 -8.74 -9.98
CA TYR A 624 20.57 -9.24 -10.67
C TYR A 624 20.19 -9.76 -12.06
N VAL A 625 20.62 -9.04 -13.09
CA VAL A 625 20.44 -9.38 -14.51
C VAL A 625 21.71 -9.05 -15.30
N ARG A 626 22.12 -9.94 -16.18
CA ARG A 626 23.32 -9.77 -17.01
C ARG A 626 23.15 -8.56 -17.93
N VAL A 627 24.23 -7.79 -18.10
CA VAL A 627 24.23 -6.61 -18.97
C VAL A 627 23.78 -6.95 -20.40
N GLY A 628 24.23 -8.10 -20.95
CA GLY A 628 23.83 -8.54 -22.28
C GLY A 628 22.33 -8.80 -22.42
N THR A 629 21.72 -9.48 -21.44
CA THR A 629 20.26 -9.73 -21.39
C THR A 629 19.49 -8.43 -21.31
N ARG A 630 19.92 -7.48 -20.45
CA ARG A 630 19.30 -6.16 -20.33
C ARG A 630 19.34 -5.39 -21.65
N GLN A 631 20.49 -5.38 -22.32
CA GLN A 631 20.67 -4.73 -23.62
C GLN A 631 19.82 -5.39 -24.72
N GLU A 632 19.75 -6.71 -24.74
CA GLU A 632 18.92 -7.47 -25.68
C GLU A 632 17.44 -7.12 -25.54
N ILE A 633 16.93 -7.15 -24.31
CA ILE A 633 15.53 -6.80 -24.01
C ILE A 633 15.26 -5.34 -24.40
N GLU A 634 16.12 -4.38 -23.96
CA GLU A 634 15.95 -2.96 -24.27
C GLU A 634 15.94 -2.71 -25.78
N ALA A 635 16.89 -3.29 -26.52
CA ALA A 635 16.96 -3.15 -27.98
C ALA A 635 15.72 -3.72 -28.68
N GLY A 636 15.14 -4.80 -28.14
CA GLY A 636 13.98 -5.49 -28.68
C GLY A 636 12.62 -4.88 -28.33
N LEU A 637 12.54 -3.85 -27.46
CA LEU A 637 11.28 -3.25 -27.05
C LEU A 637 10.54 -2.60 -28.24
N LEU A 638 9.22 -2.83 -28.32
CA LEU A 638 8.30 -2.23 -29.30
C LEU A 638 8.68 -2.50 -30.76
N LEU A 639 9.33 -3.62 -31.03
CA LEU A 639 9.65 -4.07 -32.39
C LEU A 639 8.59 -5.05 -32.92
N PRO A 640 8.38 -5.10 -34.25
CA PRO A 640 7.56 -6.14 -34.84
C PRO A 640 8.18 -7.53 -34.58
N VAL A 641 7.32 -8.50 -34.32
CA VAL A 641 7.75 -9.89 -34.12
C VAL A 641 8.02 -10.49 -35.50
N LYS A 642 9.21 -11.06 -35.67
CA LYS A 642 9.63 -11.71 -36.91
C LYS A 642 9.01 -13.09 -37.06
#